data_2449f6e1f2309335137428c32cfc9259
#
_entry.id   2449f6e1f2309335137428c32cfc9259
#
_cell.length_a   1.000
_cell.length_b   1.000
_cell.length_c   1.000
_cell.angle_alpha   90.00
_cell.angle_beta   90.00
_cell.angle_gamma   90.00
#
_symmetry.space_group_name_H-M   'P 1'
#
loop_
_entity.id
_entity.type
_entity.pdbx_description
1 polymer ?
#
loop_
_entity_poly.entity_id
_entity_poly.type
_entity_poly.pdbx_seq_one_letter_code
_entity_poly.pdbx_strand_id
1 'polypeptide(L)'
;MIITFGEALELDLCCTEGEPARLAALRIDGSTLAAESSDAETRKLLPLSHIELAGHARDFINGKRHIGGGLSARLQYISHEIVRLGDVQVLEITSHDPVTDLTVVACLEQQPGIAAVRGWTRVTAGSQEVVLLHVTSLLIPGILPVGDDLWENRLTAWTAANPWCGENRWSGATLAERGLTTTDKPDARNRLALSSTGSWSSSEHLPMGALTDGPGMAEAARAVVWQIEHNGSWAWEIGDTYDAVYLGLSGPCDAENQWSKTLAPGKSFTTVPATLAASGKGLEGAVAELTRHRRRTRRPHADHERLPIIFNDYMNCLSGDPSTERLLPLVEAAAKAGAEYFVIDAGWYDDTDGWWDSVGEWQPSTVRFPGGLKEVTDLARERGMIPGLWLEPEVVGVRSPMARSLPDEAFFQRAGRRLTERGRHQLDLRHPAAREHLDATIDRLVTEFGLGYVKFDYNIEIGPGTDHAADSAGDGLLGHNRAYLTWLDGVLDRHPDLVIESCSSGGMRTDHAMLATAQLHSVTDQTDFRLLPGIAAAAPMAVNPEQSAMWAYPVPEMTDGETAFNLASALLGRIHLSGRLDLLRPTQEALVAEALTTYRDLRPHLAESVPHWPLGLPKWRDPWTALALEPDATADAPAGYVLVWHRDDDRQQVELPVPWIPKTNDRQVHAEVVYPASATTETDVRWNQDSRTLTVALPKWSAVLIKLTS
;
A
#
# COMPACT_ATOMS: atom_id res chain seq x y z
N MET A 1 2.93 27.59 25.68
CA MET A 1 3.12 26.28 26.38
C MET A 1 3.61 25.28 25.35
N ILE A 2 4.59 24.48 25.67
CA ILE A 2 5.03 23.35 24.83
C ILE A 2 4.43 22.08 25.43
N ILE A 3 3.85 21.25 24.56
CA ILE A 3 3.36 19.92 24.88
C ILE A 3 4.27 18.94 24.15
N THR A 4 4.94 18.05 24.88
CA THR A 4 5.70 16.95 24.27
C THR A 4 4.84 15.70 24.25
N PHE A 5 4.71 15.06 23.06
CA PHE A 5 3.91 13.87 22.83
C PHE A 5 4.75 12.81 22.11
N GLY A 6 4.61 11.56 22.54
CA GLY A 6 5.31 10.41 21.98
C GLY A 6 6.64 10.10 22.64
N GLU A 7 7.15 8.89 22.42
CA GLU A 7 8.39 8.37 22.99
C GLU A 7 9.43 8.03 21.93
N ALA A 8 9.10 7.14 20.98
CA ALA A 8 10.00 6.75 19.90
C ALA A 8 10.14 7.85 18.84
N LEU A 9 9.09 8.65 18.63
CA LEU A 9 9.08 9.86 17.81
C LEU A 9 8.48 10.98 18.66
N GLU A 10 9.31 11.92 19.12
CA GLU A 10 8.88 13.02 19.97
C GLU A 10 8.34 14.19 19.15
N LEU A 11 7.12 14.64 19.46
CA LEU A 11 6.49 15.83 18.89
C LEU A 11 6.40 16.92 19.96
N ASP A 12 7.06 18.06 19.73
CA ASP A 12 6.85 19.26 20.52
C ASP A 12 5.83 20.15 19.83
N LEU A 13 4.76 20.46 20.53
CA LEU A 13 3.65 21.24 20.02
C LEU A 13 3.56 22.56 20.79
N CYS A 14 3.61 23.68 20.06
CA CYS A 14 3.39 25.01 20.62
C CYS A 14 1.88 25.29 20.68
N CYS A 15 1.35 25.34 21.91
CA CYS A 15 -0.06 25.59 22.19
C CYS A 15 -0.17 26.81 23.11
N THR A 16 -0.36 27.99 22.51
CA THR A 16 -0.52 29.26 23.22
C THR A 16 -1.96 29.71 23.08
N GLU A 17 -2.60 30.09 24.20
CA GLU A 17 -3.97 30.59 24.19
C GLU A 17 -4.11 31.80 23.26
N GLY A 18 -5.13 31.78 22.39
CA GLY A 18 -5.39 32.82 21.40
C GLY A 18 -4.51 32.77 20.14
N GLU A 19 -3.57 31.83 20.04
CA GLU A 19 -2.73 31.61 18.85
C GLU A 19 -3.02 30.24 18.19
N PRO A 20 -2.68 30.06 16.90
CA PRO A 20 -2.76 28.75 16.29
C PRO A 20 -1.81 27.72 16.95
N ALA A 21 -2.30 26.51 17.18
CA ALA A 21 -1.42 25.41 17.55
C ALA A 21 -0.47 25.06 16.39
N ARG A 22 0.80 24.77 16.70
CA ARG A 22 1.85 24.47 15.71
C ARG A 22 2.72 23.32 16.15
N LEU A 23 3.27 22.57 15.20
CA LEU A 23 4.35 21.62 15.46
C LEU A 23 5.67 22.40 15.55
N ALA A 24 6.22 22.52 16.77
CA ALA A 24 7.47 23.25 17.01
C ALA A 24 8.70 22.41 16.64
N ALA A 25 8.67 21.10 16.96
CA ALA A 25 9.75 20.18 16.59
C ALA A 25 9.26 18.74 16.49
N LEU A 26 9.96 17.95 15.66
CA LEU A 26 9.87 16.50 15.58
C LEU A 26 11.27 15.93 15.79
N ARG A 27 11.41 14.94 16.70
CA ARG A 27 12.72 14.37 17.05
C ARG A 27 12.68 12.84 17.13
N ILE A 28 13.81 12.23 16.80
CA ILE A 28 14.09 10.81 17.01
C ILE A 28 15.49 10.66 17.61
N ASP A 29 15.64 9.90 18.70
CA ASP A 29 16.93 9.67 19.36
C ASP A 29 17.74 10.98 19.60
N GLY A 30 17.07 12.08 19.94
CA GLY A 30 17.65 13.41 20.13
C GLY A 30 18.00 14.15 18.82
N SER A 31 17.83 13.54 17.65
CA SER A 31 18.05 14.18 16.33
C SER A 31 16.77 14.90 15.88
N THR A 32 16.93 16.13 15.41
CA THR A 32 15.81 16.92 14.88
C THR A 32 15.48 16.49 13.45
N LEU A 33 14.22 16.08 13.26
CA LEU A 33 13.66 15.69 11.95
C LEU A 33 12.77 16.78 11.33
N ALA A 34 12.20 17.64 12.16
CA ALA A 34 11.50 18.83 11.72
C ALA A 34 11.59 19.91 12.81
N ALA A 35 11.61 21.16 12.39
CA ALA A 35 11.58 22.31 13.28
C ALA A 35 10.81 23.48 12.62
N GLU A 36 9.96 24.16 13.40
CA GLU A 36 9.31 25.37 12.88
C GLU A 36 10.36 26.45 12.57
N SER A 37 10.04 27.32 11.61
CA SER A 37 10.89 28.46 11.25
C SER A 37 11.10 29.41 12.44
N SER A 38 12.28 30.02 12.52
CA SER A 38 12.56 31.10 13.46
C SER A 38 11.81 32.40 13.06
N ASP A 39 11.44 32.55 11.78
CA ASP A 39 10.69 33.69 11.28
C ASP A 39 9.20 33.64 11.66
N ALA A 40 8.69 34.72 12.27
CA ALA A 40 7.32 34.77 12.76
C ALA A 40 6.27 34.78 11.61
N GLU A 41 6.60 35.38 10.48
CA GLU A 41 5.68 35.42 9.33
C GLU A 41 5.58 34.02 8.68
N THR A 42 6.67 33.30 8.55
CA THR A 42 6.69 31.91 8.09
C THR A 42 5.89 30.99 9.00
N ARG A 43 5.98 31.15 10.33
CA ARG A 43 5.18 30.36 11.27
C ARG A 43 3.68 30.50 11.09
N LYS A 44 3.19 31.67 10.67
CA LYS A 44 1.76 31.91 10.39
C LYS A 44 1.24 31.10 9.21
N LEU A 45 2.12 30.71 8.28
CA LEU A 45 1.75 29.92 7.10
C LEU A 45 1.42 28.46 7.42
N LEU A 46 1.98 27.94 8.53
CA LEU A 46 2.05 26.52 8.85
C LEU A 46 1.50 26.21 10.27
N PRO A 47 0.21 26.49 10.54
CA PRO A 47 -0.46 25.98 11.73
C PRO A 47 -0.56 24.45 11.68
N LEU A 48 -0.92 23.82 12.79
CA LEU A 48 -1.04 22.34 12.86
C LEU A 48 -2.06 21.77 11.88
N SER A 49 -3.12 22.52 11.54
CA SER A 49 -4.12 22.14 10.53
C SER A 49 -4.36 23.28 9.55
N HIS A 50 -4.36 23.00 8.27
CA HIS A 50 -4.71 23.94 7.21
C HIS A 50 -6.07 23.58 6.62
N ILE A 51 -6.95 24.61 6.48
CA ILE A 51 -8.33 24.43 6.02
C ILE A 51 -8.63 25.52 4.98
N GLU A 52 -9.23 25.12 3.86
CA GLU A 52 -9.75 26.03 2.85
C GLU A 52 -11.28 25.93 2.78
N LEU A 53 -11.95 27.09 2.79
CA LEU A 53 -13.38 27.20 2.64
C LEU A 53 -13.74 27.92 1.34
N ALA A 54 -14.90 27.61 0.79
CA ALA A 54 -15.47 28.40 -0.30
C ALA A 54 -15.67 29.87 0.14
N GLY A 55 -15.22 30.82 -0.69
CA GLY A 55 -15.26 32.24 -0.41
C GLY A 55 -14.13 32.79 0.48
N HIS A 56 -13.27 31.95 0.98
CA HIS A 56 -12.06 32.33 1.76
C HIS A 56 -10.79 31.95 0.98
N ALA A 57 -10.19 32.92 0.30
CA ALA A 57 -8.94 32.72 -0.42
C ALA A 57 -7.74 32.72 0.51
N ARG A 58 -6.56 32.44 -0.05
CA ARG A 58 -5.26 32.50 0.67
C ARG A 58 -4.90 33.94 0.92
N ASP A 59 -4.59 34.29 2.17
CA ASP A 59 -4.31 35.67 2.59
C ASP A 59 -2.83 36.04 2.57
N PHE A 60 -1.93 34.99 2.64
CA PHE A 60 -0.52 35.23 2.88
C PHE A 60 0.41 34.75 1.77
N ILE A 61 -0.10 33.97 0.80
CA ILE A 61 0.70 33.44 -0.30
C ILE A 61 -0.07 33.45 -1.62
N ASN A 62 0.68 33.43 -2.71
CA ASN A 62 0.17 33.16 -4.05
C ASN A 62 0.38 31.68 -4.44
N GLY A 63 -0.30 31.24 -5.50
CA GLY A 63 -0.11 29.92 -6.10
C GLY A 63 -1.06 28.85 -5.57
N LYS A 64 -0.70 27.57 -5.80
CA LYS A 64 -1.57 26.42 -5.60
C LYS A 64 -1.31 25.64 -4.30
N ARG A 65 -0.37 26.11 -3.47
CA ARG A 65 0.02 25.43 -2.23
C ARG A 65 -1.10 25.47 -1.20
N HIS A 66 -1.31 24.38 -0.48
CA HIS A 66 -2.29 24.25 0.58
C HIS A 66 -1.74 24.72 1.94
N ILE A 67 -1.23 25.95 1.98
CA ILE A 67 -0.74 26.65 3.17
C ILE A 67 -1.14 28.14 3.10
N GLY A 68 -0.93 28.91 4.16
CA GLY A 68 -1.08 30.36 4.16
C GLY A 68 -2.52 30.86 4.07
N GLY A 69 -3.49 30.06 4.49
CA GLY A 69 -4.90 30.44 4.59
C GLY A 69 -5.16 31.33 5.81
N GLY A 70 -5.91 32.43 5.63
CA GLY A 70 -6.26 33.34 6.71
C GLY A 70 -7.08 32.70 7.82
N LEU A 71 -7.98 31.77 7.50
CA LEU A 71 -8.71 30.98 8.50
C LEU A 71 -7.73 30.23 9.39
N SER A 72 -6.83 29.46 8.79
CA SER A 72 -5.89 28.60 9.52
C SER A 72 -4.94 29.41 10.42
N ALA A 73 -4.56 30.63 9.97
CA ALA A 73 -3.76 31.56 10.77
C ALA A 73 -4.54 32.23 11.92
N ARG A 74 -5.87 32.19 11.90
CA ARG A 74 -6.74 32.72 12.98
C ARG A 74 -7.23 31.66 13.95
N LEU A 75 -6.97 30.36 13.68
CA LEU A 75 -7.33 29.30 14.61
C LEU A 75 -6.73 29.57 15.99
N GLN A 76 -7.56 29.63 17.00
CA GLN A 76 -7.14 29.85 18.37
C GLN A 76 -7.13 28.51 19.12
N TYR A 77 -5.98 28.15 19.67
CA TYR A 77 -5.88 27.01 20.55
C TYR A 77 -6.81 27.18 21.76
N ILE A 78 -7.59 26.12 22.05
CA ILE A 78 -8.55 26.08 23.18
C ILE A 78 -8.09 25.10 24.23
N SER A 79 -7.84 23.82 23.85
CA SER A 79 -7.52 22.76 24.77
C SER A 79 -6.81 21.60 24.07
N HIS A 80 -6.27 20.71 24.85
CA HIS A 80 -5.79 19.40 24.36
C HIS A 80 -6.12 18.33 25.37
N GLU A 81 -6.20 17.10 24.88
CA GLU A 81 -6.32 15.91 25.71
C GLU A 81 -5.56 14.73 25.10
N ILE A 82 -5.12 13.79 25.92
CA ILE A 82 -4.54 12.53 25.50
C ILE A 82 -5.55 11.42 25.82
N VAL A 83 -6.11 10.84 24.74
CA VAL A 83 -7.01 9.69 24.81
C VAL A 83 -6.18 8.42 24.71
N ARG A 84 -6.42 7.44 25.58
CA ARG A 84 -5.76 6.14 25.57
C ARG A 84 -6.72 5.06 25.10
N LEU A 85 -6.34 4.35 24.03
CA LEU A 85 -7.08 3.22 23.45
C LEU A 85 -6.23 1.95 23.60
N GLY A 86 -6.33 1.29 24.75
CA GLY A 86 -5.39 0.23 25.12
C GLY A 86 -4.00 0.81 25.39
N ASP A 87 -3.01 0.35 24.63
CA ASP A 87 -1.64 0.83 24.65
C ASP A 87 -1.37 2.01 23.69
N VAL A 88 -2.32 2.29 22.77
CA VAL A 88 -2.24 3.38 21.80
C VAL A 88 -2.61 4.72 22.45
N GLN A 89 -1.88 5.77 22.10
CA GLN A 89 -2.16 7.14 22.55
C GLN A 89 -2.58 8.02 21.38
N VAL A 90 -3.64 8.80 21.57
CA VAL A 90 -4.10 9.84 20.63
C VAL A 90 -4.10 11.18 21.34
N LEU A 91 -3.30 12.12 20.86
CA LEU A 91 -3.34 13.52 21.28
C LEU A 91 -4.35 14.26 20.42
N GLU A 92 -5.41 14.78 21.02
CA GLU A 92 -6.40 15.66 20.40
C GLU A 92 -6.12 17.11 20.77
N ILE A 93 -5.93 17.99 19.78
CA ILE A 93 -5.71 19.42 19.98
C ILE A 93 -6.89 20.17 19.39
N THR A 94 -7.67 20.83 20.24
CA THR A 94 -8.85 21.60 19.87
C THR A 94 -8.50 23.06 19.64
N SER A 95 -8.90 23.57 18.47
CA SER A 95 -8.79 24.99 18.10
C SER A 95 -10.14 25.50 17.59
N HIS A 96 -10.33 26.81 17.62
CA HIS A 96 -11.55 27.48 17.18
C HIS A 96 -11.25 28.71 16.32
N ASP A 97 -11.96 28.90 15.20
CA ASP A 97 -11.94 30.16 14.45
C ASP A 97 -13.13 31.06 14.84
N PRO A 98 -12.90 32.21 15.50
CA PRO A 98 -13.98 33.07 15.97
C PRO A 98 -14.76 33.76 14.84
N VAL A 99 -14.24 33.75 13.61
CA VAL A 99 -14.90 34.42 12.46
C VAL A 99 -15.92 33.52 11.78
N THR A 100 -15.53 32.24 11.57
CA THR A 100 -16.42 31.25 10.91
C THR A 100 -17.12 30.36 11.92
N ASP A 101 -16.82 30.48 13.21
CA ASP A 101 -17.34 29.66 14.31
C ASP A 101 -17.00 28.16 14.13
N LEU A 102 -15.88 27.85 13.42
CA LEU A 102 -15.43 26.48 13.24
C LEU A 102 -14.67 25.97 14.44
N THR A 103 -14.96 24.75 14.85
CA THR A 103 -14.11 23.98 15.77
C THR A 103 -13.29 22.96 14.96
N VAL A 104 -11.99 22.96 15.21
CA VAL A 104 -11.01 22.08 14.53
C VAL A 104 -10.27 21.26 15.58
N VAL A 105 -10.26 19.94 15.40
CA VAL A 105 -9.52 19.04 16.27
C VAL A 105 -8.47 18.32 15.41
N ALA A 106 -7.19 18.64 15.64
CA ALA A 106 -6.07 17.88 15.09
C ALA A 106 -5.81 16.67 16.00
N CYS A 107 -5.81 15.48 15.42
CA CYS A 107 -5.60 14.21 16.11
C CYS A 107 -4.26 13.61 15.68
N LEU A 108 -3.41 13.25 16.64
CA LEU A 108 -2.10 12.64 16.43
C LEU A 108 -2.02 11.35 17.22
N GLU A 109 -1.90 10.22 16.52
CA GLU A 109 -1.84 8.87 17.10
C GLU A 109 -0.43 8.31 17.04
N GLN A 110 -0.02 7.64 18.12
CA GLN A 110 1.23 6.87 18.13
C GLN A 110 1.05 5.48 18.71
N GLN A 111 1.70 4.53 18.03
CA GLN A 111 1.84 3.16 18.51
C GLN A 111 3.07 3.04 19.42
N PRO A 112 3.01 2.29 20.52
CA PRO A 112 4.14 2.15 21.44
C PRO A 112 5.40 1.60 20.76
N GLY A 113 6.54 2.27 20.99
CA GLY A 113 7.86 1.83 20.52
C GLY A 113 8.07 1.94 19.00
N ILE A 114 7.17 2.59 18.26
CA ILE A 114 7.28 2.77 16.80
C ILE A 114 7.49 4.25 16.49
N ALA A 115 8.53 4.56 15.73
CA ALA A 115 8.84 5.92 15.32
C ALA A 115 7.98 6.39 14.15
N ALA A 116 6.66 6.41 14.36
CA ALA A 116 5.66 6.88 13.41
C ALA A 116 4.58 7.71 14.12
N VAL A 117 4.00 8.67 13.39
CA VAL A 117 2.82 9.43 13.81
C VAL A 117 1.76 9.32 12.72
N ARG A 118 0.54 8.98 13.11
CA ARG A 118 -0.66 8.95 12.28
C ARG A 118 -1.54 10.14 12.61
N GLY A 119 -1.88 10.97 11.61
CA GLY A 119 -2.63 12.20 11.80
C GLY A 119 -3.93 12.24 11.02
N TRP A 120 -4.94 12.89 11.58
CA TRP A 120 -6.18 13.28 10.91
C TRP A 120 -6.78 14.54 11.57
N THR A 121 -7.66 15.23 10.83
CA THR A 121 -8.31 16.44 11.32
C THR A 121 -9.83 16.27 11.31
N ARG A 122 -10.50 16.64 12.41
CA ARG A 122 -11.96 16.75 12.52
C ARG A 122 -12.36 18.22 12.52
N VAL A 123 -13.24 18.60 11.60
CA VAL A 123 -13.78 19.96 11.49
C VAL A 123 -15.27 19.93 11.78
N THR A 124 -15.75 20.81 12.65
CA THR A 124 -17.16 20.95 13.04
C THR A 124 -17.64 22.36 12.77
N ALA A 125 -18.71 22.51 11.97
CA ALA A 125 -19.37 23.78 11.75
C ALA A 125 -20.09 24.24 13.03
N GLY A 126 -19.93 25.52 13.39
CA GLY A 126 -20.65 26.13 14.49
C GLY A 126 -22.05 26.54 14.13
N SER A 127 -22.36 27.84 14.22
CA SER A 127 -23.68 28.41 14.00
C SER A 127 -24.04 28.65 12.52
N GLN A 128 -23.06 28.57 11.60
CA GLN A 128 -23.24 28.85 10.17
C GLN A 128 -22.88 27.58 9.33
N GLU A 129 -23.54 27.50 8.17
CA GLU A 129 -23.15 26.55 7.15
C GLU A 129 -21.84 26.97 6.49
N VAL A 130 -20.94 25.99 6.25
CA VAL A 130 -19.67 26.20 5.57
C VAL A 130 -19.44 25.14 4.51
N VAL A 131 -18.67 25.48 3.46
CA VAL A 131 -18.27 24.53 2.41
C VAL A 131 -16.76 24.35 2.49
N LEU A 132 -16.33 23.14 2.87
CA LEU A 132 -14.93 22.74 2.89
C LEU A 132 -14.45 22.47 1.46
N LEU A 133 -13.26 22.98 1.10
CA LEU A 133 -12.57 22.73 -0.16
C LEU A 133 -11.28 21.94 0.03
N HIS A 134 -10.62 22.08 1.19
CA HIS A 134 -9.43 21.33 1.57
C HIS A 134 -9.30 21.28 3.09
N VAL A 135 -8.83 20.14 3.61
CA VAL A 135 -8.44 19.96 5.01
C VAL A 135 -7.22 19.04 5.05
N THR A 136 -6.12 19.51 5.65
CA THR A 136 -4.93 18.66 5.84
C THR A 136 -5.22 17.56 6.86
N SER A 137 -4.71 16.36 6.59
CA SER A 137 -4.66 15.26 7.55
C SER A 137 -3.45 15.39 8.48
N LEU A 138 -2.28 15.75 7.91
CA LEU A 138 -1.04 15.97 8.65
C LEU A 138 -0.18 17.01 7.91
N LEU A 139 0.30 18.01 8.66
CA LEU A 139 1.17 19.08 8.16
C LEU A 139 2.46 19.13 9.00
N ILE A 140 3.61 18.96 8.35
CA ILE A 140 4.93 18.96 8.97
C ILE A 140 5.73 20.17 8.47
N PRO A 141 5.97 21.19 9.29
CA PRO A 141 6.80 22.34 8.94
C PRO A 141 8.30 21.99 9.10
N GLY A 142 9.16 22.65 8.34
CA GLY A 142 10.61 22.61 8.51
C GLY A 142 11.19 21.20 8.52
N ILE A 143 10.73 20.33 7.59
CA ILE A 143 11.13 18.93 7.54
C ILE A 143 12.57 18.75 7.12
N LEU A 144 13.34 17.90 7.81
CA LEU A 144 14.76 17.61 7.62
C LEU A 144 15.64 18.87 7.50
N PRO A 145 15.72 19.71 8.55
CA PRO A 145 16.51 20.94 8.51
C PRO A 145 17.99 20.61 8.27
N VAL A 146 18.62 21.35 7.36
CA VAL A 146 20.00 21.10 6.89
C VAL A 146 21.05 22.12 7.37
N GLY A 147 20.66 22.99 8.32
CA GLY A 147 21.54 24.02 8.85
C GLY A 147 21.94 25.06 7.78
N ASP A 148 23.24 25.31 7.60
CA ASP A 148 23.77 26.32 6.67
C ASP A 148 23.81 25.83 5.21
N ASP A 149 23.54 24.55 4.93
CA ASP A 149 23.51 24.00 3.59
C ASP A 149 22.23 24.39 2.85
N LEU A 150 22.31 24.45 1.51
CA LEU A 150 21.13 24.66 0.68
C LEU A 150 20.29 23.36 0.62
N TRP A 151 19.11 23.37 1.24
CA TRP A 151 18.21 22.22 1.28
C TRP A 151 17.84 21.68 -0.10
N GLU A 152 17.77 22.52 -1.12
CA GLU A 152 17.39 22.15 -2.49
C GLU A 152 18.34 21.12 -3.14
N ASN A 153 19.64 21.16 -2.81
CA ASN A 153 20.66 20.27 -3.34
C ASN A 153 20.91 19.07 -2.43
N ARG A 154 20.53 19.15 -1.17
CA ARG A 154 20.80 18.13 -0.18
C ARG A 154 19.64 17.19 0.02
N LEU A 155 18.41 17.70 0.06
CA LEU A 155 17.23 16.86 0.29
C LEU A 155 16.82 16.15 -1.01
N THR A 156 16.64 14.84 -0.91
CA THR A 156 16.19 13.99 -2.03
C THR A 156 14.75 13.54 -1.77
N ALA A 157 13.85 13.91 -2.67
CA ALA A 157 12.46 13.43 -2.68
C ALA A 157 12.35 12.12 -3.47
N TRP A 158 11.73 11.11 -2.84
CA TRP A 158 11.45 9.81 -3.43
C TRP A 158 9.97 9.68 -3.74
N THR A 159 9.67 9.28 -4.98
CA THR A 159 8.32 9.05 -5.47
C THR A 159 8.24 7.73 -6.21
N ALA A 160 7.08 7.10 -6.22
CA ALA A 160 6.87 5.85 -6.94
C ALA A 160 5.82 6.03 -8.04
N ALA A 161 6.22 5.92 -9.29
CA ALA A 161 5.29 5.69 -10.38
C ALA A 161 4.76 4.25 -10.29
N ASN A 162 3.46 4.07 -10.59
CA ASN A 162 2.79 2.79 -10.39
C ASN A 162 1.91 2.40 -11.59
N PRO A 163 2.45 2.34 -12.83
CA PRO A 163 1.67 1.96 -13.99
C PRO A 163 1.31 0.48 -13.93
N TRP A 164 0.16 0.11 -14.46
CA TRP A 164 -0.28 -1.29 -14.59
C TRP A 164 0.79 -2.19 -15.21
N CYS A 165 1.00 -3.37 -14.65
CA CYS A 165 2.06 -4.33 -15.01
C CYS A 165 3.50 -3.77 -14.91
N GLY A 166 3.69 -2.67 -14.21
CA GLY A 166 4.99 -2.03 -14.00
C GLY A 166 5.04 -1.28 -12.68
N GLU A 167 4.43 -1.82 -11.66
CA GLU A 167 4.20 -1.24 -10.35
C GLU A 167 5.50 -0.99 -9.57
N ASN A 168 5.39 -0.18 -8.52
CA ASN A 168 6.45 0.07 -7.53
C ASN A 168 7.75 0.67 -8.11
N ARG A 169 7.65 1.60 -9.06
CA ARG A 169 8.85 2.25 -9.67
C ARG A 169 9.31 3.45 -8.88
N TRP A 170 10.11 3.21 -7.88
CA TRP A 170 10.67 4.26 -7.05
C TRP A 170 11.82 5.01 -7.73
N SER A 171 11.85 6.33 -7.56
CA SER A 171 12.93 7.19 -8.02
C SER A 171 13.18 8.33 -7.05
N GLY A 172 14.45 8.55 -6.71
CA GLY A 172 14.90 9.68 -5.92
C GLY A 172 15.48 10.78 -6.83
N ALA A 173 15.17 12.03 -6.52
CA ALA A 173 15.80 13.20 -7.13
C ALA A 173 15.87 14.33 -6.10
N THR A 174 16.89 15.19 -6.20
CA THR A 174 17.02 16.36 -5.32
C THR A 174 15.83 17.30 -5.49
N LEU A 175 15.54 18.10 -4.49
CA LEU A 175 14.45 19.08 -4.59
C LEU A 175 14.74 20.09 -5.73
N ALA A 176 16.01 20.44 -5.97
CA ALA A 176 16.41 21.26 -7.12
C ALA A 176 16.04 20.61 -8.46
N GLU A 177 16.35 19.31 -8.64
CA GLU A 177 15.95 18.55 -9.84
C GLU A 177 14.42 18.46 -10.01
N ARG A 178 13.65 18.55 -8.91
CA ARG A 178 12.18 18.62 -8.92
C ARG A 178 11.65 20.04 -9.10
N GLY A 179 12.51 21.04 -9.28
CA GLY A 179 12.15 22.43 -9.54
C GLY A 179 11.84 23.27 -8.29
N LEU A 180 12.17 22.75 -7.09
CA LEU A 180 12.12 23.54 -5.86
C LEU A 180 13.51 24.13 -5.61
N THR A 181 13.59 25.47 -5.60
CA THR A 181 14.86 26.17 -5.43
C THR A 181 14.71 27.34 -4.50
N THR A 182 15.73 27.62 -3.71
CA THR A 182 15.83 28.82 -2.88
C THR A 182 15.87 30.05 -3.76
N THR A 183 15.04 31.03 -3.47
CA THR A 183 15.00 32.30 -4.21
C THR A 183 15.03 33.51 -3.26
N ASP A 184 15.46 34.65 -3.77
CA ASP A 184 15.42 35.92 -3.05
C ASP A 184 14.05 36.63 -3.16
N LYS A 185 13.08 35.97 -3.82
CA LYS A 185 11.73 36.48 -4.01
C LYS A 185 10.73 35.71 -3.14
N PRO A 186 10.20 36.30 -2.09
CA PRO A 186 9.27 35.63 -1.16
C PRO A 186 8.06 34.99 -1.85
N ASP A 187 7.60 35.60 -2.94
CA ASP A 187 6.42 35.15 -3.69
C ASP A 187 6.73 34.14 -4.80
N ALA A 188 8.02 33.96 -5.15
CA ALA A 188 8.47 33.06 -6.20
C ALA A 188 8.68 31.66 -5.62
N ARG A 189 7.61 30.99 -5.27
CA ARG A 189 7.62 29.70 -4.60
C ARG A 189 6.91 28.63 -5.42
N ASN A 190 7.41 27.41 -5.32
CA ASN A 190 6.91 26.28 -6.06
C ASN A 190 6.50 25.14 -5.11
N ARG A 191 5.91 24.08 -5.64
CA ARG A 191 5.62 22.85 -4.95
C ARG A 191 5.92 21.63 -5.83
N LEU A 192 6.38 20.55 -5.22
CA LEU A 192 6.27 19.19 -5.73
C LEU A 192 4.97 18.63 -5.17
N ALA A 193 3.98 18.35 -6.01
CA ALA A 193 2.71 17.79 -5.58
C ALA A 193 2.36 16.56 -6.40
N LEU A 194 1.85 15.53 -5.74
CA LEU A 194 1.27 14.34 -6.36
C LEU A 194 -0.14 14.12 -5.81
N SER A 195 -1.00 13.60 -6.67
CA SER A 195 -2.38 13.26 -6.33
C SER A 195 -2.85 12.05 -7.13
N SER A 196 -3.91 11.41 -6.67
CA SER A 196 -4.71 10.48 -7.45
C SER A 196 -6.15 10.96 -7.48
N THR A 197 -6.81 10.86 -8.62
CA THR A 197 -8.20 11.28 -8.79
C THR A 197 -9.01 10.11 -9.33
N GLY A 198 -9.89 9.56 -8.50
CA GLY A 198 -10.73 8.43 -8.88
C GLY A 198 -10.66 7.28 -7.91
N SER A 199 -11.16 6.14 -8.36
CA SER A 199 -11.37 4.96 -7.54
C SER A 199 -10.14 4.05 -7.43
N TRP A 200 -9.12 4.25 -8.26
CA TRP A 200 -7.83 3.61 -8.11
C TRP A 200 -6.88 4.53 -7.34
N SER A 201 -6.55 4.18 -6.11
CA SER A 201 -5.69 5.01 -5.24
C SER A 201 -4.24 5.10 -5.72
N SER A 202 -3.81 4.20 -6.60
CA SER A 202 -2.40 4.12 -7.00
C SER A 202 -2.17 3.84 -8.50
N SER A 203 -3.09 4.25 -9.38
CA SER A 203 -2.98 3.95 -10.83
C SER A 203 -1.82 4.65 -11.54
N GLU A 204 -1.38 5.80 -11.07
CA GLU A 204 -0.24 6.56 -11.62
C GLU A 204 0.92 6.61 -10.63
N HIS A 205 0.62 6.85 -9.37
CA HIS A 205 1.57 6.97 -8.27
C HIS A 205 1.05 6.27 -7.02
N LEU A 206 1.95 5.70 -6.23
CA LEU A 206 1.59 5.24 -4.89
C LEU A 206 1.18 6.42 -4.00
N PRO A 207 0.21 6.25 -3.07
CA PRO A 207 -0.18 7.27 -2.09
C PRO A 207 0.90 7.47 -1.02
N MET A 208 2.15 7.52 -1.45
CA MET A 208 3.34 7.49 -0.62
C MET A 208 4.43 8.38 -1.20
N GLY A 209 5.41 8.70 -0.35
CA GLY A 209 6.66 9.32 -0.73
C GLY A 209 7.64 9.26 0.42
N ALA A 210 8.87 9.68 0.17
CA ALA A 210 9.88 9.83 1.20
C ALA A 210 10.75 11.06 0.94
N LEU A 211 11.39 11.53 1.99
CA LEU A 211 12.41 12.57 1.92
C LEU A 211 13.63 12.10 2.72
N THR A 212 14.82 12.21 2.10
CA THR A 212 16.08 11.83 2.73
C THR A 212 17.06 13.00 2.79
N ASP A 213 17.89 13.01 3.83
CA ASP A 213 18.96 13.95 4.02
C ASP A 213 20.23 13.41 3.33
N GLY A 214 20.29 13.54 2.01
CA GLY A 214 21.35 13.04 1.16
C GLY A 214 20.84 12.39 -0.13
N PRO A 215 21.72 12.19 -1.12
CA PRO A 215 21.33 11.80 -2.49
C PRO A 215 20.99 10.32 -2.66
N GLY A 216 21.32 9.45 -1.71
CA GLY A 216 21.12 8.01 -1.81
C GLY A 216 20.46 7.37 -0.59
N MET A 217 19.98 6.13 -0.74
CA MET A 217 19.38 5.38 0.36
C MET A 217 20.37 5.02 1.47
N ALA A 218 21.57 4.62 1.09
CA ALA A 218 22.62 4.17 2.00
C ALA A 218 23.39 5.32 2.66
N GLU A 219 23.38 6.50 2.06
CA GLU A 219 24.15 7.68 2.51
C GLU A 219 23.30 8.62 3.37
N ALA A 220 21.98 8.46 3.39
CA ALA A 220 21.09 9.31 4.16
C ALA A 220 21.13 8.94 5.64
N ALA A 221 21.53 9.90 6.49
CA ALA A 221 21.51 9.72 7.93
C ALA A 221 20.11 9.90 8.53
N ARG A 222 19.28 10.78 7.96
CA ARG A 222 17.90 11.05 8.39
C ARG A 222 16.94 10.84 7.23
N ALA A 223 15.82 10.19 7.51
CA ALA A 223 14.79 9.97 6.52
C ALA A 223 13.40 10.00 7.15
N VAL A 224 12.44 10.40 6.34
CA VAL A 224 11.02 10.24 6.61
C VAL A 224 10.36 9.57 5.42
N VAL A 225 9.37 8.72 5.68
CA VAL A 225 8.50 8.11 4.70
C VAL A 225 7.05 8.35 5.13
N TRP A 226 6.17 8.65 4.19
CA TRP A 226 4.76 8.87 4.48
C TRP A 226 3.86 8.03 3.59
N GLN A 227 2.64 7.81 4.08
CA GLN A 227 1.53 7.21 3.35
C GLN A 227 0.23 7.94 3.64
N ILE A 228 -0.67 7.99 2.66
CA ILE A 228 -2.06 8.40 2.85
C ILE A 228 -2.91 7.13 2.90
N GLU A 229 -3.70 6.98 3.97
CA GLU A 229 -4.46 5.77 4.25
C GLU A 229 -5.88 5.89 3.68
N HIS A 230 -5.96 5.83 2.36
CA HIS A 230 -7.22 5.95 1.64
C HIS A 230 -7.22 5.13 0.34
N ASN A 231 -8.33 4.44 0.10
CA ASN A 231 -8.56 3.58 -1.06
C ASN A 231 -9.17 4.30 -2.27
N GLY A 232 -8.94 5.61 -2.40
CA GLY A 232 -9.42 6.45 -3.50
C GLY A 232 -8.57 7.70 -3.64
N SER A 233 -9.21 8.84 -3.90
CA SER A 233 -8.52 10.12 -4.20
C SER A 233 -7.77 10.70 -3.01
N TRP A 234 -6.57 11.21 -3.26
CA TRP A 234 -5.69 11.83 -2.27
C TRP A 234 -4.79 12.89 -2.91
N ALA A 235 -4.15 13.69 -2.08
CA ALA A 235 -3.11 14.64 -2.49
C ALA A 235 -2.05 14.80 -1.40
N TRP A 236 -0.79 14.99 -1.80
CA TRP A 236 0.27 15.46 -0.93
C TRP A 236 1.18 16.43 -1.65
N GLU A 237 1.84 17.29 -0.88
CA GLU A 237 2.78 18.27 -1.42
C GLU A 237 4.00 18.50 -0.54
N ILE A 238 5.14 18.74 -1.16
CA ILE A 238 6.32 19.33 -0.57
C ILE A 238 6.47 20.73 -1.15
N GLY A 239 6.65 21.74 -0.31
CA GLY A 239 6.89 23.10 -0.74
C GLY A 239 7.87 23.82 0.17
N ASP A 240 8.30 25.01 -0.26
CA ASP A 240 9.19 25.86 0.51
C ASP A 240 8.44 26.95 1.29
N THR A 241 9.05 27.41 2.37
CA THR A 241 8.58 28.54 3.18
C THR A 241 9.74 29.47 3.52
N TYR A 242 10.44 30.02 2.53
CA TYR A 242 11.58 30.90 2.71
C TYR A 242 12.88 30.20 3.14
N ASP A 243 12.90 29.69 4.37
CA ASP A 243 14.07 29.10 5.04
C ASP A 243 13.92 27.58 5.23
N ALA A 244 12.77 27.02 4.93
CA ALA A 244 12.47 25.64 5.25
C ALA A 244 11.56 24.98 4.20
N VAL A 245 11.51 23.65 4.26
CA VAL A 245 10.63 22.80 3.45
C VAL A 245 9.52 22.27 4.33
N TYR A 246 8.28 22.29 3.85
CA TYR A 246 7.16 21.65 4.53
C TYR A 246 6.63 20.45 3.76
N LEU A 247 5.95 19.56 4.46
CA LEU A 247 5.20 18.43 3.90
C LEU A 247 3.74 18.54 4.32
N GLY A 248 2.82 18.57 3.34
CA GLY A 248 1.38 18.53 3.54
C GLY A 248 0.78 17.23 3.01
N LEU A 249 0.02 16.51 3.85
CA LEU A 249 -0.66 15.26 3.51
C LEU A 249 -2.16 15.43 3.68
N SER A 250 -2.95 15.02 2.67
CA SER A 250 -4.41 15.17 2.70
C SER A 250 -5.11 14.05 1.92
N GLY A 251 -6.37 13.82 2.25
CA GLY A 251 -7.32 13.12 1.41
C GLY A 251 -7.74 13.95 0.20
N PRO A 252 -8.93 13.71 -0.37
CA PRO A 252 -9.39 14.48 -1.52
C PRO A 252 -9.58 15.96 -1.17
N CYS A 253 -9.32 16.80 -2.18
CA CYS A 253 -9.54 18.26 -2.13
C CYS A 253 -10.22 18.75 -3.42
N ASP A 254 -10.70 19.99 -3.41
CA ASP A 254 -11.38 20.58 -4.58
C ASP A 254 -10.45 20.69 -5.78
N ALA A 255 -9.27 21.23 -5.55
CA ALA A 255 -8.31 21.55 -6.61
C ALA A 255 -7.83 20.35 -7.43
N GLU A 256 -7.62 19.20 -6.80
CA GLU A 256 -7.03 18.01 -7.42
C GLU A 256 -8.09 16.92 -7.68
N ASN A 257 -9.17 16.84 -6.87
CA ASN A 257 -10.05 15.67 -6.81
C ASN A 257 -11.55 16.03 -6.98
N GLN A 258 -11.91 17.26 -7.29
CA GLN A 258 -13.31 17.75 -7.36
C GLN A 258 -14.08 17.43 -6.07
N TRP A 259 -13.42 17.60 -4.92
CA TRP A 259 -14.02 17.33 -3.62
C TRP A 259 -14.40 18.64 -2.91
N SER A 260 -15.63 18.75 -2.53
CA SER A 260 -16.10 19.77 -1.59
C SER A 260 -17.16 19.18 -0.68
N LYS A 261 -17.22 19.67 0.56
CA LYS A 261 -18.15 19.17 1.58
C LYS A 261 -18.88 20.31 2.27
N THR A 262 -20.20 20.32 2.17
CA THR A 262 -21.07 21.25 2.90
C THR A 262 -21.31 20.73 4.31
N LEU A 263 -20.99 21.54 5.30
CA LEU A 263 -21.30 21.28 6.70
C LEU A 263 -22.41 22.23 7.17
N ALA A 264 -23.59 21.68 7.40
CA ALA A 264 -24.64 22.39 8.11
C ALA A 264 -24.23 22.64 9.57
N PRO A 265 -24.85 23.61 10.27
CA PRO A 265 -24.57 23.90 11.67
C PRO A 265 -24.52 22.66 12.56
N GLY A 266 -23.47 22.50 13.35
CA GLY A 266 -23.22 21.37 14.24
C GLY A 266 -22.81 20.06 13.56
N LYS A 267 -22.64 20.03 12.23
CA LYS A 267 -22.16 18.84 11.51
C LYS A 267 -20.64 18.84 11.43
N SER A 268 -20.08 17.64 11.37
CA SER A 268 -18.63 17.42 11.36
C SER A 268 -18.19 16.64 10.14
N PHE A 269 -16.95 16.89 9.73
CA PHE A 269 -16.18 16.10 8.76
C PHE A 269 -14.87 15.68 9.39
N THR A 270 -14.44 14.45 9.12
CA THR A 270 -13.11 13.94 9.51
C THR A 270 -12.35 13.55 8.27
N THR A 271 -11.10 13.97 8.13
CA THR A 271 -10.23 13.61 6.99
C THR A 271 -9.92 12.12 6.99
N VAL A 272 -9.37 11.62 5.89
CA VAL A 272 -8.69 10.30 5.86
C VAL A 272 -7.38 10.43 6.65
N PRO A 273 -6.89 9.37 7.30
CA PRO A 273 -5.62 9.43 8.00
C PRO A 273 -4.42 9.50 7.06
N ALA A 274 -3.32 10.04 7.55
CA ALA A 274 -2.01 9.96 6.92
C ALA A 274 -0.95 9.62 7.98
N THR A 275 0.02 8.79 7.63
CA THR A 275 1.11 8.39 8.52
C THR A 275 2.44 8.90 8.00
N LEU A 276 3.27 9.41 8.91
CA LEU A 276 4.68 9.69 8.70
C LEU A 276 5.51 8.82 9.66
N ALA A 277 6.41 8.02 9.10
CA ALA A 277 7.40 7.27 9.86
C ALA A 277 8.79 7.85 9.60
N ALA A 278 9.67 7.73 10.59
CA ALA A 278 10.96 8.42 10.57
C ALA A 278 12.10 7.55 11.10
N SER A 279 13.34 7.85 10.68
CA SER A 279 14.53 7.18 11.17
C SER A 279 15.76 8.06 11.09
N GLY A 280 16.66 7.91 12.07
CA GLY A 280 18.05 8.38 12.01
C GLY A 280 18.99 7.44 11.24
N LYS A 281 18.46 6.33 10.67
CA LYS A 281 19.24 5.28 9.97
C LYS A 281 18.93 5.20 8.48
N GLY A 282 18.57 6.32 7.85
CA GLY A 282 18.24 6.38 6.44
C GLY A 282 16.86 5.86 6.07
N LEU A 283 16.61 5.76 4.76
CA LEU A 283 15.29 5.39 4.22
C LEU A 283 14.86 3.98 4.64
N GLU A 284 15.77 3.00 4.64
CA GLU A 284 15.44 1.62 5.06
C GLU A 284 14.95 1.59 6.51
N GLY A 285 15.59 2.37 7.41
CA GLY A 285 15.14 2.50 8.78
C GLY A 285 13.74 3.10 8.90
N ALA A 286 13.42 4.13 8.12
CA ALA A 286 12.09 4.74 8.11
C ALA A 286 11.02 3.78 7.55
N VAL A 287 11.36 3.00 6.52
CA VAL A 287 10.48 1.95 5.98
C VAL A 287 10.27 0.82 6.98
N ALA A 288 11.30 0.44 7.74
CA ALA A 288 11.16 -0.55 8.82
C ALA A 288 10.15 -0.08 9.87
N GLU A 289 10.20 1.20 10.30
CA GLU A 289 9.22 1.76 11.23
C GLU A 289 7.80 1.79 10.63
N LEU A 290 7.66 2.15 9.34
CA LEU A 290 6.38 2.11 8.65
C LEU A 290 5.83 0.68 8.52
N THR A 291 6.69 -0.30 8.26
CA THR A 291 6.33 -1.73 8.22
C THR A 291 5.77 -2.20 9.55
N ARG A 292 6.43 -1.83 10.68
CA ARG A 292 5.94 -2.12 12.05
C ARG A 292 4.62 -1.43 12.35
N HIS A 293 4.49 -0.16 11.93
CA HIS A 293 3.24 0.60 12.08
C HIS A 293 2.07 -0.09 11.35
N ARG A 294 2.27 -0.49 10.09
CA ARG A 294 1.24 -1.20 9.31
C ARG A 294 0.79 -2.49 9.97
N ARG A 295 1.72 -3.26 10.57
CA ARG A 295 1.39 -4.48 11.33
C ARG A 295 0.53 -4.21 12.55
N ARG A 296 0.77 -3.10 13.24
CA ARG A 296 0.01 -2.71 14.46
C ARG A 296 -1.37 -2.15 14.16
N THR A 297 -1.56 -1.55 12.99
CA THR A 297 -2.80 -0.85 12.62
C THR A 297 -3.75 -1.68 11.76
N ARG A 298 -3.29 -2.81 11.21
CA ARG A 298 -4.15 -3.72 10.44
C ARG A 298 -5.04 -4.58 11.34
N ARG A 299 -6.17 -5.01 10.80
CA ARG A 299 -7.07 -5.98 11.44
C ARG A 299 -6.32 -7.30 11.70
N PRO A 300 -6.29 -7.83 12.95
CA PRO A 300 -5.67 -9.11 13.24
C PRO A 300 -6.39 -10.26 12.51
N HIS A 301 -5.63 -11.20 11.95
CA HIS A 301 -6.15 -12.38 11.29
C HIS A 301 -5.14 -13.52 11.32
N ALA A 302 -5.59 -14.76 11.51
CA ALA A 302 -4.71 -15.94 11.60
C ALA A 302 -3.91 -16.21 10.30
N ASP A 303 -4.39 -15.73 9.16
CA ASP A 303 -3.70 -15.83 7.87
C ASP A 303 -2.34 -15.10 7.87
N HIS A 304 -2.22 -13.98 8.59
CA HIS A 304 -0.96 -13.23 8.67
C HIS A 304 0.18 -13.99 9.37
N GLU A 305 -0.13 -15.03 10.12
CA GLU A 305 0.85 -15.89 10.79
C GLU A 305 1.11 -17.17 10.00
N ARG A 306 0.07 -17.73 9.37
CA ARG A 306 0.14 -19.02 8.66
C ARG A 306 0.72 -18.91 7.27
N LEU A 307 0.45 -17.82 6.58
CA LEU A 307 0.85 -17.54 5.19
C LEU A 307 0.68 -18.73 4.25
N PRO A 308 -0.55 -19.26 4.09
CA PRO A 308 -0.78 -20.46 3.28
C PRO A 308 -0.39 -20.26 1.81
N ILE A 309 -0.01 -21.36 1.15
CA ILE A 309 0.31 -21.40 -0.29
C ILE A 309 -0.99 -21.37 -1.08
N ILE A 310 -1.12 -20.41 -1.99
CA ILE A 310 -2.30 -20.20 -2.81
C ILE A 310 -2.02 -20.69 -4.23
N PHE A 311 -2.96 -21.46 -4.81
CA PHE A 311 -3.03 -21.68 -6.26
C PHE A 311 -4.24 -20.93 -6.82
N ASN A 312 -4.03 -20.21 -7.93
CA ASN A 312 -5.07 -19.47 -8.66
C ASN A 312 -4.97 -19.84 -10.16
N ASP A 313 -6.10 -20.07 -10.82
CA ASP A 313 -6.17 -20.59 -12.18
C ASP A 313 -6.07 -19.52 -13.29
N TYR A 314 -5.80 -18.25 -12.97
CA TYR A 314 -5.86 -17.17 -13.96
C TYR A 314 -4.52 -16.95 -14.68
N MET A 315 -3.48 -16.52 -13.93
CA MET A 315 -2.26 -15.95 -14.51
C MET A 315 -1.43 -16.99 -15.24
N ASN A 316 -1.20 -16.78 -16.56
CA ASN A 316 -0.50 -17.73 -17.44
C ASN A 316 -1.07 -19.16 -17.35
N CYS A 317 -2.37 -19.28 -17.05
CA CYS A 317 -3.10 -20.51 -16.85
C CYS A 317 -4.37 -20.53 -17.71
N LEU A 318 -5.57 -20.37 -17.13
CA LEU A 318 -6.84 -20.40 -17.88
C LEU A 318 -7.32 -19.02 -18.35
N SER A 319 -6.80 -17.92 -17.78
CA SER A 319 -7.06 -16.54 -18.22
C SER A 319 -8.55 -16.19 -18.35
N GLY A 320 -9.38 -16.63 -17.40
CA GLY A 320 -10.82 -16.37 -17.37
C GLY A 320 -11.69 -17.37 -18.12
N ASP A 321 -11.16 -18.56 -18.41
CA ASP A 321 -11.90 -19.65 -19.07
C ASP A 321 -11.93 -20.95 -18.23
N PRO A 322 -12.38 -20.88 -16.94
CA PRO A 322 -12.50 -22.04 -16.07
C PRO A 322 -13.67 -22.91 -16.50
N SER A 323 -13.49 -24.24 -16.45
CA SER A 323 -14.57 -25.23 -16.60
C SER A 323 -14.23 -26.48 -15.78
N THR A 324 -15.23 -27.33 -15.49
CA THR A 324 -14.99 -28.59 -14.77
C THR A 324 -13.86 -29.40 -15.43
N GLU A 325 -13.90 -29.59 -16.76
CA GLU A 325 -12.89 -30.35 -17.50
C GLU A 325 -11.46 -29.82 -17.32
N ARG A 326 -11.29 -28.47 -17.30
CA ARG A 326 -9.98 -27.81 -17.19
C ARG A 326 -9.50 -27.71 -15.74
N LEU A 327 -10.42 -27.57 -14.79
CA LEU A 327 -10.06 -27.36 -13.39
C LEU A 327 -9.73 -28.65 -12.66
N LEU A 328 -10.41 -29.78 -12.93
CA LEU A 328 -10.14 -31.02 -12.21
C LEU A 328 -8.66 -31.45 -12.30
N PRO A 329 -7.98 -31.43 -13.47
CA PRO A 329 -6.55 -31.73 -13.54
C PRO A 329 -5.68 -30.74 -12.74
N LEU A 330 -6.06 -29.44 -12.74
CA LEU A 330 -5.34 -28.42 -12.00
C LEU A 330 -5.49 -28.60 -10.48
N VAL A 331 -6.67 -29.01 -9.99
CA VAL A 331 -6.88 -29.34 -8.56
C VAL A 331 -5.93 -30.45 -8.13
N GLU A 332 -5.83 -31.52 -8.93
CA GLU A 332 -4.91 -32.64 -8.62
C GLU A 332 -3.44 -32.18 -8.62
N ALA A 333 -3.05 -31.36 -9.61
CA ALA A 333 -1.69 -30.88 -9.74
C ALA A 333 -1.32 -29.90 -8.60
N ALA A 334 -2.22 -28.99 -8.25
CA ALA A 334 -2.04 -28.03 -7.16
C ALA A 334 -1.91 -28.74 -5.81
N ALA A 335 -2.77 -29.74 -5.54
CA ALA A 335 -2.69 -30.56 -4.33
C ALA A 335 -1.38 -31.35 -4.26
N LYS A 336 -0.96 -31.97 -5.38
CA LYS A 336 0.31 -32.68 -5.49
C LYS A 336 1.51 -31.76 -5.20
N ALA A 337 1.47 -30.51 -5.68
CA ALA A 337 2.48 -29.50 -5.42
C ALA A 337 2.47 -29.06 -3.94
N GLY A 338 1.33 -29.14 -3.28
CA GLY A 338 1.16 -28.78 -1.87
C GLY A 338 0.56 -27.38 -1.67
N ALA A 339 -0.27 -26.92 -2.59
CA ALA A 339 -1.11 -25.75 -2.36
C ALA A 339 -2.09 -25.98 -1.20
N GLU A 340 -2.41 -24.92 -0.47
CA GLU A 340 -3.31 -24.94 0.70
C GLU A 340 -4.65 -24.27 0.38
N TYR A 341 -4.68 -23.34 -0.61
CA TYR A 341 -5.88 -22.79 -1.20
C TYR A 341 -5.94 -23.08 -2.70
N PHE A 342 -7.16 -23.32 -3.21
CA PHE A 342 -7.43 -23.43 -4.64
C PHE A 342 -8.48 -22.38 -5.03
N VAL A 343 -8.06 -21.38 -5.81
CA VAL A 343 -8.88 -20.22 -6.17
C VAL A 343 -9.29 -20.30 -7.63
N ILE A 344 -10.61 -20.34 -7.88
CA ILE A 344 -11.18 -20.23 -9.21
C ILE A 344 -11.40 -18.75 -9.50
N ASP A 345 -10.65 -18.23 -10.47
CA ASP A 345 -10.63 -16.82 -10.85
C ASP A 345 -11.78 -16.45 -11.81
N ALA A 346 -11.73 -15.31 -12.46
CA ALA A 346 -12.78 -14.77 -13.34
C ALA A 346 -13.31 -15.76 -14.36
N GLY A 347 -14.58 -15.61 -14.77
CA GLY A 347 -15.23 -16.41 -15.82
C GLY A 347 -16.12 -17.54 -15.33
N TRP A 348 -16.06 -17.94 -14.06
CA TRP A 348 -16.84 -19.05 -13.50
C TRP A 348 -18.36 -18.82 -13.55
N TYR A 349 -18.82 -17.59 -13.70
CA TYR A 349 -20.23 -17.14 -13.72
C TYR A 349 -20.77 -16.85 -15.12
N ASP A 350 -19.97 -16.92 -16.18
CA ASP A 350 -20.37 -16.55 -17.54
C ASP A 350 -20.50 -17.79 -18.44
N ASP A 351 -21.64 -17.89 -19.15
CA ASP A 351 -21.96 -19.00 -20.08
C ASP A 351 -21.27 -18.83 -21.45
N THR A 352 -20.64 -17.67 -21.70
CA THR A 352 -19.99 -17.30 -22.96
C THR A 352 -18.49 -17.07 -22.79
N ASP A 353 -17.78 -16.69 -23.87
CA ASP A 353 -16.35 -16.39 -23.82
C ASP A 353 -16.05 -14.94 -23.38
N GLY A 354 -17.06 -14.20 -22.92
CA GLY A 354 -16.98 -12.77 -22.62
C GLY A 354 -17.37 -12.42 -21.18
N TRP A 355 -16.66 -12.93 -20.18
CA TRP A 355 -16.95 -12.73 -18.76
C TRP A 355 -16.92 -11.26 -18.30
N TRP A 356 -16.30 -10.36 -19.07
CA TRP A 356 -15.99 -9.00 -18.66
C TRP A 356 -17.22 -8.16 -18.25
N ASP A 357 -18.28 -8.18 -19.05
CA ASP A 357 -19.45 -7.32 -18.86
C ASP A 357 -20.70 -8.07 -18.37
N SER A 358 -20.51 -9.30 -17.84
CA SER A 358 -21.55 -10.12 -17.20
C SER A 358 -21.43 -10.22 -15.66
N VAL A 359 -20.41 -9.60 -15.08
CA VAL A 359 -20.18 -9.58 -13.61
C VAL A 359 -21.37 -9.02 -12.84
N GLY A 360 -21.57 -9.47 -11.59
CA GLY A 360 -22.50 -8.85 -10.65
C GLY A 360 -23.62 -9.76 -10.12
N GLU A 361 -24.05 -10.79 -10.84
CA GLU A 361 -25.06 -11.75 -10.34
C GLU A 361 -24.43 -12.86 -9.50
N TRP A 362 -23.22 -13.27 -9.88
CA TRP A 362 -22.39 -14.25 -9.17
C TRP A 362 -23.05 -15.63 -9.04
N GLN A 363 -23.75 -16.08 -10.11
CA GLN A 363 -24.28 -17.43 -10.23
C GLN A 363 -23.29 -18.27 -11.08
N PRO A 364 -22.98 -19.52 -10.66
CA PRO A 364 -22.12 -20.38 -11.47
C PRO A 364 -22.72 -20.69 -12.84
N SER A 365 -21.88 -20.67 -13.88
CA SER A 365 -22.25 -21.09 -15.23
C SER A 365 -22.63 -22.57 -15.26
N THR A 366 -23.81 -22.89 -15.78
CA THR A 366 -24.24 -24.28 -15.98
C THR A 366 -23.63 -24.91 -17.22
N VAL A 367 -23.12 -24.09 -18.13
CA VAL A 367 -22.41 -24.54 -19.34
C VAL A 367 -20.98 -24.97 -19.01
N ARG A 368 -20.27 -24.16 -18.21
CA ARG A 368 -18.90 -24.44 -17.77
C ARG A 368 -18.85 -25.54 -16.71
N PHE A 369 -19.87 -25.61 -15.88
CA PHE A 369 -19.99 -26.54 -14.75
C PHE A 369 -21.28 -27.35 -14.84
N PRO A 370 -21.42 -28.31 -15.78
CA PRO A 370 -22.63 -29.07 -15.96
C PRO A 370 -22.99 -29.96 -14.76
N GLY A 371 -22.01 -30.36 -13.95
CA GLY A 371 -22.21 -31.04 -12.65
C GLY A 371 -22.36 -30.08 -11.47
N GLY A 372 -22.34 -28.75 -11.72
CA GLY A 372 -22.28 -27.69 -10.71
C GLY A 372 -20.85 -27.35 -10.29
N LEU A 373 -20.62 -26.10 -9.88
CA LEU A 373 -19.32 -25.62 -9.39
C LEU A 373 -18.85 -26.41 -8.16
N LYS A 374 -19.82 -26.96 -7.41
CA LYS A 374 -19.56 -27.78 -6.22
C LYS A 374 -18.71 -29.02 -6.51
N GLU A 375 -18.76 -29.60 -7.69
CA GLU A 375 -17.90 -30.70 -8.11
C GLU A 375 -16.42 -30.36 -7.97
N VAL A 376 -16.02 -29.17 -8.39
CA VAL A 376 -14.63 -28.69 -8.32
C VAL A 376 -14.26 -28.31 -6.88
N THR A 377 -15.13 -27.58 -6.16
CA THR A 377 -14.84 -27.16 -4.78
C THR A 377 -14.82 -28.32 -3.80
N ASP A 378 -15.64 -29.36 -4.01
CA ASP A 378 -15.60 -30.59 -3.21
C ASP A 378 -14.30 -31.36 -3.45
N LEU A 379 -13.88 -31.53 -4.71
CA LEU A 379 -12.59 -32.14 -5.03
C LEU A 379 -11.42 -31.39 -4.37
N ALA A 380 -11.41 -30.06 -4.43
CA ALA A 380 -10.37 -29.27 -3.78
C ALA A 380 -10.30 -29.58 -2.26
N ARG A 381 -11.45 -29.67 -1.58
CA ARG A 381 -11.52 -30.05 -0.16
C ARG A 381 -11.09 -31.49 0.09
N GLU A 382 -11.51 -32.44 -0.76
CA GLU A 382 -11.09 -33.85 -0.68
C GLU A 382 -9.55 -33.98 -0.79
N ARG A 383 -8.90 -33.07 -1.53
CA ARG A 383 -7.43 -33.00 -1.65
C ARG A 383 -6.76 -32.16 -0.56
N GLY A 384 -7.53 -31.70 0.45
CA GLY A 384 -7.01 -30.97 1.61
C GLY A 384 -6.79 -29.47 1.38
N MET A 385 -7.29 -28.92 0.26
CA MET A 385 -7.23 -27.50 -0.04
C MET A 385 -8.53 -26.80 0.33
N ILE A 386 -8.45 -25.51 0.68
CA ILE A 386 -9.58 -24.65 0.93
C ILE A 386 -9.99 -23.96 -0.38
N PRO A 387 -11.24 -24.07 -0.83
CA PRO A 387 -11.67 -23.42 -2.07
C PRO A 387 -11.83 -21.91 -1.91
N GLY A 388 -11.52 -21.17 -2.99
CA GLY A 388 -11.73 -19.74 -3.10
C GLY A 388 -12.35 -19.35 -4.43
N LEU A 389 -12.96 -18.16 -4.48
CA LEU A 389 -13.54 -17.58 -5.69
C LEU A 389 -13.11 -16.13 -5.88
N TRP A 390 -13.00 -15.74 -7.14
CA TRP A 390 -12.83 -14.36 -7.58
C TRP A 390 -14.19 -13.66 -7.72
N LEU A 391 -14.26 -12.41 -7.27
CA LEU A 391 -15.41 -11.50 -7.45
C LEU A 391 -14.93 -10.07 -7.68
N GLU A 392 -15.77 -9.24 -8.31
CA GLU A 392 -15.65 -7.78 -8.34
C GLU A 392 -16.86 -7.16 -7.61
N PRO A 393 -16.79 -6.95 -6.30
CA PRO A 393 -17.94 -6.54 -5.52
C PRO A 393 -18.46 -5.13 -5.84
N GLU A 394 -17.62 -4.26 -6.39
CA GLU A 394 -17.98 -2.86 -6.64
C GLU A 394 -18.57 -2.60 -8.03
N VAL A 395 -18.71 -3.62 -8.88
CA VAL A 395 -19.17 -3.42 -10.26
C VAL A 395 -20.26 -4.38 -10.69
N VAL A 396 -21.09 -3.93 -11.64
CA VAL A 396 -22.11 -4.73 -12.32
C VAL A 396 -21.98 -4.52 -13.82
N GLY A 397 -21.78 -5.60 -14.55
CA GLY A 397 -21.71 -5.59 -16.01
C GLY A 397 -23.04 -5.22 -16.68
N VAL A 398 -22.99 -4.55 -17.82
CA VAL A 398 -24.23 -4.11 -18.55
C VAL A 398 -25.09 -5.30 -19.01
N ARG A 399 -24.50 -6.50 -19.18
CA ARG A 399 -25.23 -7.73 -19.51
C ARG A 399 -25.79 -8.44 -18.29
N SER A 400 -25.29 -8.12 -17.09
CA SER A 400 -25.77 -8.75 -15.85
C SER A 400 -27.25 -8.46 -15.61
N PRO A 401 -28.07 -9.45 -15.17
CA PRO A 401 -29.43 -9.20 -14.71
C PRO A 401 -29.52 -8.14 -13.61
N MET A 402 -28.48 -8.02 -12.78
CA MET A 402 -28.40 -7.06 -11.68
C MET A 402 -28.36 -5.61 -12.16
N ALA A 403 -27.89 -5.34 -13.39
CA ALA A 403 -27.93 -4.00 -13.98
C ALA A 403 -29.37 -3.47 -14.15
N ARG A 404 -30.36 -4.37 -14.19
CA ARG A 404 -31.78 -4.02 -14.33
C ARG A 404 -32.60 -4.23 -13.08
N SER A 405 -32.18 -5.12 -12.18
CA SER A 405 -32.94 -5.46 -10.96
C SER A 405 -32.61 -4.53 -9.79
N LEU A 406 -31.38 -4.01 -9.71
CA LEU A 406 -31.03 -3.00 -8.72
C LEU A 406 -31.56 -1.62 -9.12
N PRO A 407 -31.98 -0.78 -8.15
CA PRO A 407 -32.43 0.58 -8.43
C PRO A 407 -31.30 1.46 -8.96
N ASP A 408 -31.63 2.48 -9.76
CA ASP A 408 -30.63 3.39 -10.35
C ASP A 408 -29.79 4.11 -9.29
N GLU A 409 -30.37 4.37 -8.13
CA GLU A 409 -29.71 5.03 -6.99
C GLU A 409 -28.61 4.17 -6.35
N ALA A 410 -28.61 2.87 -6.60
CA ALA A 410 -27.57 1.94 -6.15
C ALA A 410 -26.30 1.99 -7.04
N PHE A 411 -26.27 2.86 -8.03
CA PHE A 411 -25.14 3.03 -8.95
C PHE A 411 -24.61 4.47 -8.96
N PHE A 412 -23.34 4.60 -9.24
CA PHE A 412 -22.74 5.92 -9.47
C PHE A 412 -23.42 6.65 -10.63
N GLN A 413 -23.71 7.93 -10.42
CA GLN A 413 -24.31 8.81 -11.41
C GLN A 413 -23.54 10.12 -11.51
N ARG A 414 -23.57 10.72 -12.69
CA ARG A 414 -23.10 12.08 -12.95
C ARG A 414 -24.19 12.82 -13.75
N ALA A 415 -24.60 13.97 -13.24
CA ALA A 415 -25.68 14.78 -13.83
C ALA A 415 -26.95 13.94 -14.10
N GLY A 416 -27.35 13.08 -13.15
CA GLY A 416 -28.53 12.23 -13.21
C GLY A 416 -28.43 11.08 -14.23
N ARG A 417 -27.24 10.69 -14.65
CA ARG A 417 -27.02 9.57 -15.56
C ARG A 417 -26.08 8.56 -14.92
N ARG A 418 -26.47 7.26 -14.96
CA ARG A 418 -25.66 6.14 -14.49
C ARG A 418 -24.30 6.11 -15.23
N LEU A 419 -23.22 6.05 -14.48
CA LEU A 419 -21.89 5.90 -15.06
C LEU A 419 -21.71 4.50 -15.66
N THR A 420 -21.06 4.49 -16.81
CA THR A 420 -20.66 3.24 -17.48
C THR A 420 -19.24 3.39 -17.99
N GLU A 421 -18.37 2.49 -17.57
CA GLU A 421 -17.00 2.42 -18.03
C GLU A 421 -16.70 1.00 -18.53
N ARG A 422 -16.21 0.90 -19.77
CA ARG A 422 -15.85 -0.37 -20.42
C ARG A 422 -16.93 -1.46 -20.32
N GLY A 423 -18.23 -1.06 -20.40
CA GLY A 423 -19.36 -1.98 -20.30
C GLY A 423 -19.73 -2.39 -18.88
N ARG A 424 -19.30 -1.62 -17.87
CA ARG A 424 -19.57 -1.86 -16.44
C ARG A 424 -20.12 -0.64 -15.76
N HIS A 425 -20.99 -0.85 -14.78
CA HIS A 425 -21.53 0.16 -13.87
C HIS A 425 -20.85 0.04 -12.52
N GLN A 426 -20.53 1.18 -11.90
CA GLN A 426 -20.05 1.23 -10.52
C GLN A 426 -21.22 1.14 -9.57
N LEU A 427 -21.20 0.19 -8.63
CA LEU A 427 -22.13 0.14 -7.50
C LEU A 427 -21.78 1.24 -6.49
N ASP A 428 -22.80 1.78 -5.85
CA ASP A 428 -22.66 2.73 -4.75
C ASP A 428 -22.94 2.03 -3.41
N LEU A 429 -21.89 1.68 -2.69
CA LEU A 429 -22.03 1.01 -1.39
C LEU A 429 -22.62 1.91 -0.29
N ARG A 430 -22.81 3.22 -0.54
CA ARG A 430 -23.64 4.07 0.34
C ARG A 430 -25.10 3.64 0.31
N HIS A 431 -25.56 3.06 -0.81
CA HIS A 431 -26.94 2.62 -0.98
C HIS A 431 -27.15 1.23 -0.35
N PRO A 432 -28.24 1.02 0.46
CA PRO A 432 -28.47 -0.26 1.14
C PRO A 432 -28.68 -1.44 0.20
N ALA A 433 -29.37 -1.26 -0.93
CA ALA A 433 -29.62 -2.36 -1.88
C ALA A 433 -28.33 -2.92 -2.49
N ALA A 434 -27.28 -2.10 -2.67
CA ALA A 434 -25.97 -2.57 -3.11
C ALA A 434 -25.33 -3.49 -2.05
N ARG A 435 -25.34 -3.07 -0.78
CA ARG A 435 -24.80 -3.87 0.32
C ARG A 435 -25.59 -5.14 0.57
N GLU A 436 -26.92 -5.08 0.58
CA GLU A 436 -27.81 -6.25 0.75
C GLU A 436 -27.57 -7.31 -0.34
N HIS A 437 -27.39 -6.88 -1.59
CA HIS A 437 -27.05 -7.78 -2.69
C HIS A 437 -25.69 -8.47 -2.47
N LEU A 438 -24.68 -7.72 -2.08
CA LEU A 438 -23.33 -8.25 -1.84
C LEU A 438 -23.28 -9.15 -0.60
N ASP A 439 -23.94 -8.77 0.50
CA ASP A 439 -24.04 -9.58 1.71
C ASP A 439 -24.70 -10.94 1.43
N ALA A 440 -25.85 -10.92 0.75
CA ALA A 440 -26.54 -12.15 0.37
C ALA A 440 -25.68 -13.03 -0.57
N THR A 441 -24.89 -12.39 -1.46
CA THR A 441 -23.98 -13.09 -2.37
C THR A 441 -22.85 -13.77 -1.60
N ILE A 442 -22.13 -13.05 -0.75
CA ILE A 442 -20.99 -13.60 0.01
C ILE A 442 -21.46 -14.70 0.95
N ASP A 443 -22.52 -14.45 1.74
CA ASP A 443 -23.06 -15.44 2.70
C ASP A 443 -23.50 -16.74 1.98
N ARG A 444 -24.12 -16.61 0.80
CA ARG A 444 -24.48 -17.76 -0.04
C ARG A 444 -23.25 -18.52 -0.54
N LEU A 445 -22.28 -17.82 -1.15
CA LEU A 445 -21.09 -18.46 -1.72
C LEU A 445 -20.24 -19.16 -0.66
N VAL A 446 -20.05 -18.53 0.50
CA VAL A 446 -19.35 -19.14 1.64
C VAL A 446 -20.06 -20.40 2.11
N THR A 447 -21.40 -20.35 2.26
CA THR A 447 -22.19 -21.47 2.76
C THR A 447 -22.31 -22.61 1.73
N GLU A 448 -22.63 -22.29 0.48
CA GLU A 448 -22.90 -23.26 -0.57
C GLU A 448 -21.65 -24.02 -1.03
N PHE A 449 -20.52 -23.28 -1.20
CA PHE A 449 -19.28 -23.85 -1.74
C PHE A 449 -18.22 -24.08 -0.66
N GLY A 450 -18.48 -23.71 0.59
CA GLY A 450 -17.51 -23.85 1.70
C GLY A 450 -16.26 -23.04 1.48
N LEU A 451 -16.41 -21.79 1.01
CA LEU A 451 -15.27 -20.92 0.73
C LEU A 451 -14.56 -20.49 2.01
N GLY A 452 -13.24 -20.52 2.01
CA GLY A 452 -12.41 -19.87 3.00
C GLY A 452 -11.50 -18.77 2.41
N TYR A 453 -11.70 -18.46 1.12
CA TYR A 453 -10.91 -17.45 0.42
C TYR A 453 -11.78 -16.74 -0.63
N VAL A 454 -11.62 -15.41 -0.74
CA VAL A 454 -12.17 -14.60 -1.83
C VAL A 454 -11.11 -13.64 -2.35
N LYS A 455 -10.99 -13.55 -3.68
CA LYS A 455 -10.21 -12.50 -4.34
C LYS A 455 -11.18 -11.43 -4.77
N PHE A 456 -11.13 -10.27 -4.13
CA PHE A 456 -11.90 -9.09 -4.50
C PHE A 456 -11.08 -8.21 -5.43
N ASP A 457 -11.48 -8.19 -6.68
CA ASP A 457 -10.86 -7.42 -7.73
C ASP A 457 -11.66 -6.16 -8.06
N TYR A 458 -11.03 -5.23 -8.79
CA TYR A 458 -11.67 -4.01 -9.25
C TYR A 458 -10.97 -3.49 -10.51
N ASN A 459 -11.60 -3.66 -11.69
CA ASN A 459 -10.95 -3.52 -12.99
C ASN A 459 -11.44 -2.34 -13.84
N ILE A 460 -12.11 -1.37 -13.24
CA ILE A 460 -12.45 -0.09 -13.89
C ILE A 460 -11.95 1.07 -13.02
N GLU A 461 -11.59 2.16 -13.66
CA GLU A 461 -11.16 3.38 -12.96
C GLU A 461 -12.22 4.47 -13.16
N ILE A 462 -13.12 4.56 -12.18
CA ILE A 462 -14.09 5.66 -12.18
C ILE A 462 -13.37 6.95 -11.83
N GLY A 463 -13.52 7.97 -12.68
CA GLY A 463 -12.96 9.30 -12.48
C GLY A 463 -13.38 9.94 -11.16
N PRO A 464 -13.62 11.26 -11.06
CA PRO A 464 -13.74 11.92 -9.76
C PRO A 464 -14.86 11.41 -8.85
N GLY A 465 -15.80 10.59 -9.37
CA GLY A 465 -16.80 9.90 -8.54
C GLY A 465 -18.23 10.16 -8.96
N THR A 466 -19.15 10.25 -8.00
CA THR A 466 -20.59 10.43 -8.21
C THR A 466 -21.10 11.70 -7.53
N ASP A 467 -21.92 12.48 -8.25
CA ASP A 467 -22.62 13.64 -7.68
C ASP A 467 -24.03 13.29 -7.16
N HIS A 468 -24.44 12.01 -7.27
CA HIS A 468 -25.72 11.55 -6.75
C HIS A 468 -25.69 11.46 -5.22
N ALA A 469 -26.62 12.13 -4.56
CA ALA A 469 -26.74 12.18 -3.09
C ALA A 469 -25.39 12.53 -2.39
N ALA A 470 -24.65 13.51 -2.96
CA ALA A 470 -23.38 14.00 -2.47
C ALA A 470 -23.23 15.49 -2.76
N ASP A 471 -22.36 16.18 -2.02
CA ASP A 471 -22.12 17.61 -2.19
C ASP A 471 -21.25 17.90 -3.44
N SER A 472 -20.43 16.92 -3.81
CA SER A 472 -19.57 16.96 -4.99
C SER A 472 -19.25 15.54 -5.47
N ALA A 473 -18.63 15.42 -6.65
CA ALA A 473 -18.24 14.12 -7.18
C ALA A 473 -17.24 13.42 -6.26
N GLY A 474 -16.22 14.12 -5.79
CA GLY A 474 -15.22 13.60 -4.86
C GLY A 474 -15.81 13.24 -3.49
N ASP A 475 -16.84 13.96 -3.02
CA ASP A 475 -17.55 13.60 -1.77
C ASP A 475 -18.32 12.29 -1.91
N GLY A 476 -18.96 12.09 -3.06
CA GLY A 476 -19.65 10.84 -3.36
C GLY A 476 -18.69 9.64 -3.40
N LEU A 477 -17.53 9.81 -4.03
CA LEU A 477 -16.49 8.77 -4.06
C LEU A 477 -15.94 8.49 -2.66
N LEU A 478 -15.59 9.53 -1.88
CA LEU A 478 -15.11 9.37 -0.51
C LEU A 478 -16.12 8.61 0.36
N GLY A 479 -17.41 8.97 0.24
CA GLY A 479 -18.49 8.28 0.94
C GLY A 479 -18.60 6.81 0.57
N HIS A 480 -18.51 6.48 -0.73
CA HIS A 480 -18.49 5.10 -1.22
C HIS A 480 -17.29 4.31 -0.69
N ASN A 481 -16.09 4.89 -0.78
CA ASN A 481 -14.86 4.22 -0.33
C ASN A 481 -14.91 3.87 1.16
N ARG A 482 -15.43 4.78 2.00
CA ARG A 482 -15.68 4.51 3.43
C ARG A 482 -16.72 3.42 3.65
N ALA A 483 -17.80 3.45 2.87
CA ALA A 483 -18.82 2.42 2.94
C ALA A 483 -18.30 1.04 2.50
N TYR A 484 -17.39 0.99 1.52
CA TYR A 484 -16.73 -0.24 1.08
C TYR A 484 -15.83 -0.83 2.18
N LEU A 485 -14.97 -0.04 2.81
CA LEU A 485 -14.14 -0.50 3.93
C LEU A 485 -15.00 -1.00 5.10
N THR A 486 -16.07 -0.27 5.45
CA THR A 486 -17.02 -0.69 6.48
C THR A 486 -17.72 -2.00 6.11
N TRP A 487 -18.05 -2.19 4.83
CA TRP A 487 -18.65 -3.42 4.35
C TRP A 487 -17.66 -4.60 4.43
N LEU A 488 -16.39 -4.41 4.06
CA LEU A 488 -15.34 -5.43 4.20
C LEU A 488 -15.18 -5.88 5.66
N ASP A 489 -15.13 -4.94 6.60
CA ASP A 489 -15.11 -5.25 8.04
C ASP A 489 -16.33 -6.07 8.46
N GLY A 490 -17.52 -5.69 7.97
CA GLY A 490 -18.75 -6.43 8.23
C GLY A 490 -18.74 -7.85 7.64
N VAL A 491 -18.13 -8.07 6.48
CA VAL A 491 -17.91 -9.42 5.92
C VAL A 491 -17.02 -10.25 6.84
N LEU A 492 -15.90 -9.70 7.28
CA LEU A 492 -14.95 -10.38 8.18
C LEU A 492 -15.53 -10.59 9.61
N ASP A 493 -16.46 -9.75 10.05
CA ASP A 493 -17.17 -9.96 11.33
C ASP A 493 -18.13 -11.15 11.25
N ARG A 494 -18.79 -11.36 10.10
CA ARG A 494 -19.68 -12.52 9.86
C ARG A 494 -18.91 -13.81 9.53
N HIS A 495 -17.77 -13.67 8.86
CA HIS A 495 -16.92 -14.78 8.39
C HIS A 495 -15.48 -14.57 8.85
N PRO A 496 -15.16 -14.72 10.15
CA PRO A 496 -13.87 -14.34 10.72
C PRO A 496 -12.66 -15.15 10.21
N ASP A 497 -12.90 -16.33 9.64
CA ASP A 497 -11.86 -17.18 9.06
C ASP A 497 -11.70 -16.99 7.54
N LEU A 498 -12.52 -16.13 6.92
CA LEU A 498 -12.47 -15.86 5.48
C LEU A 498 -11.27 -14.99 5.15
N VAL A 499 -10.43 -15.45 4.25
CA VAL A 499 -9.29 -14.68 3.73
C VAL A 499 -9.77 -13.82 2.55
N ILE A 500 -9.52 -12.53 2.61
CA ILE A 500 -9.79 -11.57 1.53
C ILE A 500 -8.46 -11.14 0.90
N GLU A 501 -8.29 -11.46 -0.39
CA GLU A 501 -7.26 -10.86 -1.25
C GLU A 501 -7.81 -9.59 -1.87
N SER A 502 -7.12 -8.47 -1.64
CA SER A 502 -7.36 -7.22 -2.37
C SER A 502 -6.63 -7.24 -3.71
N CYS A 503 -7.34 -6.95 -4.79
CA CYS A 503 -6.82 -6.80 -6.14
C CYS A 503 -7.50 -5.60 -6.81
N SER A 504 -6.81 -4.93 -7.71
CA SER A 504 -7.38 -3.93 -8.60
C SER A 504 -6.54 -3.90 -9.86
N SER A 505 -6.84 -4.79 -10.82
CA SER A 505 -5.95 -5.07 -11.95
C SER A 505 -4.48 -5.18 -11.47
N GLY A 506 -4.23 -6.06 -10.52
CA GLY A 506 -2.96 -6.07 -9.76
C GLY A 506 -2.90 -4.92 -8.76
N GLY A 507 -1.85 -4.10 -8.82
CA GLY A 507 -1.49 -3.10 -7.84
C GLY A 507 -2.09 -1.69 -8.03
N MET A 508 -3.23 -1.53 -8.72
CA MET A 508 -3.79 -0.19 -8.98
C MET A 508 -4.52 0.43 -7.77
N ARG A 509 -4.72 -0.35 -6.69
CA ARG A 509 -5.23 0.11 -5.40
C ARG A 509 -4.34 -0.38 -4.25
N THR A 510 -3.06 -0.03 -4.35
CA THR A 510 -2.05 -0.34 -3.32
C THR A 510 -2.01 0.79 -2.30
N ASP A 511 -2.78 0.66 -1.23
CA ASP A 511 -2.85 1.61 -0.13
C ASP A 511 -3.09 0.91 1.20
N HIS A 512 -2.74 1.58 2.31
CA HIS A 512 -2.86 0.98 3.63
C HIS A 512 -4.31 0.89 4.13
N ALA A 513 -5.27 1.66 3.60
CA ALA A 513 -6.67 1.52 4.00
C ALA A 513 -7.23 0.15 3.59
N MET A 514 -6.91 -0.30 2.37
CA MET A 514 -7.24 -1.66 1.92
C MET A 514 -6.45 -2.72 2.68
N LEU A 515 -5.13 -2.55 2.83
CA LEU A 515 -4.23 -3.50 3.50
C LEU A 515 -4.47 -3.60 5.01
N ALA A 516 -5.09 -2.59 5.62
CA ALA A 516 -5.48 -2.65 7.03
C ALA A 516 -6.66 -3.60 7.27
N THR A 517 -7.48 -3.88 6.26
CA THR A 517 -8.64 -4.78 6.36
C THR A 517 -8.41 -6.12 5.65
N ALA A 518 -7.88 -6.10 4.42
CA ALA A 518 -7.60 -7.32 3.65
C ALA A 518 -6.33 -8.05 4.15
N GLN A 519 -6.31 -9.38 4.05
CA GLN A 519 -5.21 -10.20 4.54
C GLN A 519 -3.98 -10.16 3.61
N LEU A 520 -4.20 -10.01 2.31
CA LEU A 520 -3.14 -9.91 1.32
C LEU A 520 -3.56 -9.07 0.12
N HIS A 521 -2.58 -8.70 -0.71
CA HIS A 521 -2.77 -7.86 -1.88
C HIS A 521 -2.06 -8.43 -3.10
N SER A 522 -2.77 -8.51 -4.22
CA SER A 522 -2.18 -8.83 -5.53
C SER A 522 -1.33 -7.65 -6.00
N VAL A 523 0.00 -7.82 -6.02
CA VAL A 523 0.94 -6.72 -6.24
C VAL A 523 0.98 -6.28 -7.70
N THR A 524 0.77 -7.20 -8.64
CA THR A 524 0.90 -6.94 -10.08
C THR A 524 0.19 -7.98 -10.93
N ASP A 525 -0.24 -7.60 -12.13
CA ASP A 525 -0.71 -8.51 -13.18
C ASP A 525 0.38 -8.81 -14.23
N GLN A 526 1.66 -8.61 -13.92
CA GLN A 526 2.75 -8.84 -14.86
C GLN A 526 2.86 -10.31 -15.27
N THR A 527 2.73 -10.60 -16.56
CA THR A 527 2.80 -11.95 -17.16
C THR A 527 4.18 -12.34 -17.68
N ASP A 528 5.10 -11.39 -17.78
CA ASP A 528 6.49 -11.67 -18.15
C ASP A 528 7.36 -11.78 -16.90
N PHE A 529 7.72 -13.01 -16.53
CA PHE A 529 8.52 -13.29 -15.34
C PHE A 529 9.87 -12.55 -15.31
N ARG A 530 10.43 -12.15 -16.48
CA ARG A 530 11.69 -11.41 -16.59
C ARG A 530 11.59 -9.98 -16.05
N LEU A 531 10.37 -9.44 -15.94
CA LEU A 531 10.10 -8.10 -15.43
C LEU A 531 9.73 -8.11 -13.94
N LEU A 532 9.33 -9.25 -13.39
CA LEU A 532 8.96 -9.40 -11.99
C LEU A 532 10.03 -8.92 -10.96
N PRO A 533 11.34 -9.13 -11.16
CA PRO A 533 12.33 -8.74 -10.15
C PRO A 533 12.27 -7.27 -9.75
N GLY A 534 12.02 -6.36 -10.71
CA GLY A 534 11.89 -4.94 -10.43
C GLY A 534 10.66 -4.60 -9.56
N ILE A 535 9.57 -5.33 -9.75
CA ILE A 535 8.33 -5.16 -8.98
C ILE A 535 8.46 -5.84 -7.62
N ALA A 536 8.88 -7.12 -7.60
CA ALA A 536 8.99 -7.93 -6.39
C ALA A 536 9.95 -7.34 -5.35
N ALA A 537 11.13 -6.88 -5.81
CA ALA A 537 12.10 -6.28 -4.90
C ALA A 537 11.64 -4.92 -4.35
N ALA A 538 10.85 -4.14 -5.08
CA ALA A 538 10.35 -2.85 -4.62
C ALA A 538 9.04 -2.92 -3.83
N ALA A 539 8.27 -3.99 -3.96
CA ALA A 539 6.95 -4.16 -3.33
C ALA A 539 6.96 -3.90 -1.81
N PRO A 540 7.99 -4.33 -1.03
CA PRO A 540 8.01 -4.10 0.42
C PRO A 540 8.06 -2.62 0.86
N MET A 541 8.32 -1.69 -0.04
CA MET A 541 8.12 -0.27 0.26
C MET A 541 6.65 0.06 0.56
N ALA A 542 5.71 -0.58 -0.16
CA ALA A 542 4.28 -0.27 -0.09
C ALA A 542 3.44 -1.34 0.60
N VAL A 543 3.83 -2.61 0.50
CA VAL A 543 3.08 -3.77 0.99
C VAL A 543 3.99 -4.61 1.87
N ASN A 544 3.56 -4.90 3.10
CA ASN A 544 4.37 -5.75 3.97
C ASN A 544 4.64 -7.13 3.34
N PRO A 545 5.81 -7.75 3.57
CA PRO A 545 6.17 -9.03 2.93
C PRO A 545 5.09 -10.10 3.06
N GLU A 546 4.51 -10.25 4.24
CA GLU A 546 3.46 -11.21 4.54
C GLU A 546 2.10 -10.93 3.88
N GLN A 547 1.90 -9.73 3.32
CA GLN A 547 0.69 -9.35 2.57
C GLN A 547 0.94 -9.22 1.06
N SER A 548 2.20 -9.29 0.62
CA SER A 548 2.62 -9.08 -0.77
C SER A 548 2.42 -10.35 -1.59
N ALA A 549 1.25 -10.54 -2.21
CA ALA A 549 0.98 -11.67 -3.10
C ALA A 549 1.71 -11.49 -4.44
N MET A 550 2.69 -12.37 -4.70
CA MET A 550 3.52 -12.34 -5.89
C MET A 550 3.31 -13.61 -6.72
N TRP A 551 3.06 -13.43 -8.01
CA TRP A 551 2.81 -14.51 -8.93
C TRP A 551 4.03 -15.40 -9.16
N ALA A 552 3.82 -16.72 -9.10
CA ALA A 552 4.71 -17.78 -9.55
C ALA A 552 3.93 -18.67 -10.52
N TYR A 553 4.18 -18.54 -11.81
CA TYR A 553 3.38 -19.17 -12.86
C TYR A 553 4.24 -20.03 -13.80
N PRO A 554 4.80 -21.17 -13.35
CA PRO A 554 5.55 -22.04 -14.22
C PRO A 554 4.67 -22.62 -15.33
N VAL A 555 5.21 -22.64 -16.54
CA VAL A 555 4.54 -23.21 -17.73
C VAL A 555 5.50 -24.18 -18.45
N PRO A 556 4.97 -25.18 -19.20
CA PRO A 556 5.80 -26.22 -19.80
C PRO A 556 6.84 -25.69 -20.82
N GLU A 557 6.60 -24.52 -21.41
CA GLU A 557 7.48 -23.87 -22.36
C GLU A 557 8.75 -23.27 -21.74
N MET A 558 8.73 -22.99 -20.43
CA MET A 558 9.90 -22.51 -19.71
C MET A 558 10.99 -23.57 -19.61
N THR A 559 12.23 -23.16 -19.74
CA THR A 559 13.37 -23.99 -19.33
C THR A 559 13.37 -24.18 -17.81
N ASP A 560 14.14 -25.13 -17.30
CA ASP A 560 14.26 -25.35 -15.84
C ASP A 560 14.84 -24.10 -15.13
N GLY A 561 15.80 -23.40 -15.76
CA GLY A 561 16.34 -22.14 -15.26
C GLY A 561 15.29 -21.02 -15.19
N GLU A 562 14.46 -20.85 -16.24
CA GLU A 562 13.37 -19.86 -16.25
C GLU A 562 12.28 -20.21 -15.22
N THR A 563 11.99 -21.50 -15.06
CA THR A 563 11.07 -21.98 -14.01
C THR A 563 11.59 -21.62 -12.61
N ALA A 564 12.86 -21.89 -12.33
CA ALA A 564 13.48 -21.54 -11.05
C ALA A 564 13.50 -20.02 -10.81
N PHE A 565 13.83 -19.22 -11.85
CA PHE A 565 13.83 -17.76 -11.78
C PHE A 565 12.44 -17.18 -11.46
N ASN A 566 11.39 -17.70 -12.12
CA ASN A 566 10.02 -17.27 -11.87
C ASN A 566 9.58 -17.59 -10.43
N LEU A 567 9.80 -18.83 -9.97
CA LEU A 567 9.45 -19.27 -8.61
C LEU A 567 10.21 -18.47 -7.54
N ALA A 568 11.52 -18.22 -7.74
CA ALA A 568 12.32 -17.42 -6.82
C ALA A 568 11.71 -16.04 -6.54
N SER A 569 11.13 -15.39 -7.57
CA SER A 569 10.57 -14.05 -7.47
C SER A 569 9.41 -13.92 -6.47
N ALA A 570 8.78 -15.02 -6.08
CA ALA A 570 7.66 -15.03 -5.13
C ALA A 570 8.05 -15.42 -3.69
N LEU A 571 9.29 -15.87 -3.45
CA LEU A 571 9.66 -16.50 -2.16
C LEU A 571 9.74 -15.51 -0.98
N LEU A 572 10.08 -14.24 -1.20
CA LEU A 572 10.13 -13.24 -0.12
C LEU A 572 8.82 -12.43 0.04
N GLY A 573 7.70 -12.97 -0.47
CA GLY A 573 6.34 -12.48 -0.29
C GLY A 573 5.39 -13.64 -0.05
N ARG A 574 4.08 -13.42 -0.27
CA ARG A 574 3.08 -14.50 -0.33
C ARG A 574 3.18 -15.18 -1.69
N ILE A 575 3.53 -16.46 -1.71
CA ILE A 575 3.59 -17.19 -2.96
C ILE A 575 2.18 -17.43 -3.51
N HIS A 576 1.92 -16.83 -4.68
CA HIS A 576 0.67 -16.95 -5.44
C HIS A 576 0.94 -17.82 -6.66
N LEU A 577 0.82 -19.14 -6.46
CA LEU A 577 1.12 -20.13 -7.50
C LEU A 577 0.01 -20.13 -8.55
N SER A 578 0.40 -20.21 -9.82
CA SER A 578 -0.48 -20.30 -10.98
C SER A 578 0.20 -21.07 -12.11
N GLY A 579 -0.15 -20.80 -13.37
CA GLY A 579 0.43 -21.50 -14.53
C GLY A 579 -0.19 -22.89 -14.75
N ARG A 580 0.44 -23.66 -15.64
CA ARG A 580 -0.07 -24.97 -16.05
C ARG A 580 0.64 -26.10 -15.32
N LEU A 581 0.38 -26.19 -13.99
CA LEU A 581 0.98 -27.23 -13.15
C LEU A 581 0.67 -28.65 -13.63
N ASP A 582 -0.47 -28.83 -14.26
CA ASP A 582 -0.95 -30.10 -14.83
C ASP A 582 -0.15 -30.59 -16.06
N LEU A 583 0.65 -29.69 -16.68
CA LEU A 583 1.41 -29.98 -17.90
C LEU A 583 2.94 -29.90 -17.70
N LEU A 584 3.41 -29.66 -16.49
CA LEU A 584 4.84 -29.50 -16.21
C LEU A 584 5.63 -30.80 -16.45
N ARG A 585 6.89 -30.65 -16.87
CA ARG A 585 7.85 -31.75 -16.93
C ARG A 585 8.28 -32.14 -15.51
N PRO A 586 8.73 -33.41 -15.29
CA PRO A 586 9.16 -33.86 -13.97
C PRO A 586 10.25 -32.99 -13.32
N THR A 587 11.15 -32.39 -14.11
CA THR A 587 12.19 -31.47 -13.60
C THR A 587 11.59 -30.15 -13.12
N GLN A 588 10.59 -29.61 -13.81
CA GLN A 588 9.87 -28.42 -13.38
C GLN A 588 8.99 -28.70 -12.15
N GLU A 589 8.30 -29.85 -12.10
CA GLU A 589 7.56 -30.26 -10.90
C GLU A 589 8.48 -30.36 -9.66
N ALA A 590 9.71 -30.87 -9.82
CA ALA A 590 10.68 -30.93 -8.75
C ALA A 590 11.11 -29.54 -8.27
N LEU A 591 11.31 -28.58 -9.18
CA LEU A 591 11.62 -27.18 -8.82
C LEU A 591 10.45 -26.50 -8.08
N VAL A 592 9.20 -26.77 -8.48
CA VAL A 592 8.01 -26.27 -7.75
C VAL A 592 7.98 -26.85 -6.34
N ALA A 593 8.14 -28.16 -6.19
CA ALA A 593 8.12 -28.81 -4.88
C ALA A 593 9.23 -28.30 -3.96
N GLU A 594 10.44 -28.08 -4.49
CA GLU A 594 11.56 -27.47 -3.78
C GLU A 594 11.24 -26.04 -3.34
N ALA A 595 10.72 -25.19 -4.24
CA ALA A 595 10.34 -23.80 -3.92
C ALA A 595 9.30 -23.75 -2.80
N LEU A 596 8.27 -24.60 -2.86
CA LEU A 596 7.22 -24.65 -1.84
C LEU A 596 7.72 -25.21 -0.50
N THR A 597 8.70 -26.11 -0.52
CA THR A 597 9.38 -26.59 0.70
C THR A 597 10.18 -25.45 1.33
N THR A 598 11.00 -24.76 0.54
CA THR A 598 11.76 -23.58 0.98
C THR A 598 10.83 -22.50 1.53
N TYR A 599 9.69 -22.24 0.87
CA TYR A 599 8.71 -21.27 1.34
C TYR A 599 8.12 -21.65 2.70
N ARG A 600 7.79 -22.92 2.94
CA ARG A 600 7.29 -23.38 4.25
C ARG A 600 8.29 -23.16 5.38
N ASP A 601 9.59 -23.30 5.08
CA ASP A 601 10.66 -23.10 6.06
C ASP A 601 10.89 -21.61 6.38
N LEU A 602 10.68 -20.71 5.39
CA LEU A 602 10.92 -19.29 5.57
C LEU A 602 9.68 -18.48 6.00
N ARG A 603 8.45 -18.93 5.67
CA ARG A 603 7.21 -18.18 5.91
C ARG A 603 6.97 -17.75 7.37
N PRO A 604 7.38 -18.51 8.41
CA PRO A 604 7.25 -18.07 9.79
C PRO A 604 8.00 -16.77 10.09
N HIS A 605 9.06 -16.47 9.31
CA HIS A 605 9.89 -15.28 9.48
C HIS A 605 9.40 -14.08 8.68
N LEU A 606 8.55 -14.28 7.66
CA LEU A 606 8.05 -13.18 6.81
C LEU A 606 7.23 -12.16 7.61
N ALA A 607 6.36 -12.63 8.49
CA ALA A 607 5.45 -11.82 9.29
C ALA A 607 6.15 -10.88 10.27
N GLU A 608 7.42 -11.11 10.57
CA GLU A 608 8.22 -10.35 11.53
C GLU A 608 9.41 -9.62 10.88
N SER A 609 9.64 -9.83 9.58
CA SER A 609 10.79 -9.27 8.88
C SER A 609 10.60 -7.82 8.46
N VAL A 610 11.71 -7.08 8.40
CA VAL A 610 11.79 -5.77 7.76
C VAL A 610 12.64 -5.85 6.48
N PRO A 611 12.31 -5.06 5.43
CA PRO A 611 13.00 -5.13 4.15
C PRO A 611 14.27 -4.29 4.13
N HIS A 612 15.26 -4.75 3.32
CA HIS A 612 16.48 -4.04 2.96
C HIS A 612 16.77 -4.18 1.47
N TRP A 613 17.46 -3.19 0.91
CA TRP A 613 17.83 -3.15 -0.51
C TRP A 613 19.34 -3.03 -0.68
N PRO A 614 20.10 -4.12 -0.65
CA PRO A 614 21.58 -4.09 -0.72
C PRO A 614 22.16 -3.43 -1.98
N LEU A 615 21.39 -3.34 -3.06
CA LEU A 615 21.73 -2.65 -4.30
C LEU A 615 20.97 -1.33 -4.49
N GLY A 616 20.26 -0.86 -3.46
CA GLY A 616 19.26 0.21 -3.56
C GLY A 616 17.95 -0.26 -4.18
N LEU A 617 16.95 0.65 -4.24
CA LEU A 617 15.66 0.35 -4.87
C LEU A 617 15.85 0.10 -6.37
N PRO A 618 15.24 -0.97 -6.91
CA PRO A 618 15.48 -1.38 -8.28
C PRO A 618 14.91 -0.37 -9.29
N LYS A 619 15.65 -0.14 -10.36
CA LYS A 619 15.13 0.46 -11.58
C LYS A 619 14.52 -0.64 -12.47
N TRP A 620 13.62 -0.25 -13.37
CA TRP A 620 12.84 -1.17 -14.18
C TRP A 620 13.61 -2.29 -14.88
N ARG A 621 14.83 -1.99 -15.35
CA ARG A 621 15.65 -2.95 -16.11
C ARG A 621 17.05 -3.12 -15.54
N ASP A 622 17.21 -2.90 -14.24
CA ASP A 622 18.50 -3.16 -13.61
C ASP A 622 18.93 -4.61 -13.85
N PRO A 623 20.16 -4.82 -14.31
CA PRO A 623 20.64 -6.17 -14.61
C PRO A 623 20.82 -7.02 -13.36
N TRP A 624 21.13 -6.38 -12.23
CA TRP A 624 21.20 -6.99 -10.91
C TRP A 624 20.21 -6.33 -9.98
N THR A 625 19.46 -7.15 -9.27
CA THR A 625 18.48 -6.72 -8.28
C THR A 625 18.62 -7.57 -7.04
N ALA A 626 18.44 -6.99 -5.86
CA ALA A 626 18.47 -7.73 -4.61
C ALA A 626 17.41 -7.18 -3.64
N LEU A 627 16.75 -8.09 -2.95
CA LEU A 627 15.88 -7.82 -1.80
C LEU A 627 16.36 -8.66 -0.63
N ALA A 628 16.49 -8.05 0.53
CA ALA A 628 16.76 -8.81 1.74
C ALA A 628 15.65 -8.59 2.77
N LEU A 629 15.42 -9.60 3.60
CA LEU A 629 14.53 -9.52 4.76
C LEU A 629 15.33 -9.84 6.02
N GLU A 630 15.26 -8.95 7.01
CA GLU A 630 15.79 -9.12 8.35
C GLU A 630 14.64 -9.55 9.27
N PRO A 631 14.58 -10.80 9.74
CA PRO A 631 13.63 -11.21 10.76
C PRO A 631 13.89 -10.55 12.10
N ASP A 632 12.86 -10.37 12.92
CA ASP A 632 13.04 -9.93 14.30
C ASP A 632 13.94 -10.90 15.06
N ALA A 633 14.84 -10.37 15.91
CA ALA A 633 15.86 -11.12 16.62
C ALA A 633 15.23 -12.04 17.68
N THR A 634 14.98 -13.29 17.30
CA THR A 634 14.68 -14.40 18.23
C THR A 634 15.84 -15.39 18.27
N ALA A 635 15.92 -16.23 19.30
CA ALA A 635 17.05 -17.16 19.46
C ALA A 635 17.25 -18.13 18.29
N ASP A 636 16.18 -18.46 17.59
CA ASP A 636 16.16 -19.42 16.49
C ASP A 636 16.01 -18.76 15.10
N ALA A 637 15.90 -17.43 15.03
CA ALA A 637 15.76 -16.72 13.76
C ALA A 637 17.09 -16.70 12.97
N PRO A 638 17.06 -16.84 11.64
CA PRO A 638 18.22 -16.58 10.83
C PRO A 638 18.59 -15.09 10.88
N ALA A 639 19.84 -14.75 10.56
CA ALA A 639 20.29 -13.37 10.50
C ALA A 639 19.71 -12.61 9.29
N GLY A 640 19.14 -13.31 8.32
CA GLY A 640 18.42 -12.73 7.19
C GLY A 640 18.25 -13.71 6.02
N TYR A 641 17.42 -13.28 5.08
CA TYR A 641 17.27 -13.88 3.76
C TYR A 641 17.63 -12.86 2.70
N VAL A 642 18.36 -13.25 1.67
CA VAL A 642 18.75 -12.38 0.55
C VAL A 642 18.37 -13.05 -0.76
N LEU A 643 17.44 -12.47 -1.49
CA LEU A 643 17.07 -12.90 -2.84
C LEU A 643 17.80 -12.02 -3.85
N VAL A 644 18.52 -12.66 -4.76
CA VAL A 644 19.36 -11.98 -5.77
C VAL A 644 18.94 -12.45 -7.15
N TRP A 645 18.72 -11.50 -8.05
CA TRP A 645 18.45 -11.75 -9.47
C TRP A 645 19.56 -11.19 -10.34
N HIS A 646 20.04 -12.00 -11.27
CA HIS A 646 20.87 -11.57 -12.38
C HIS A 646 20.10 -11.75 -13.69
N ARG A 647 19.82 -10.65 -14.38
CA ARG A 647 19.11 -10.65 -15.67
C ARG A 647 20.09 -10.69 -16.83
N ASP A 648 20.47 -9.57 -17.40
CA ASP A 648 21.32 -9.51 -18.59
C ASP A 648 22.43 -8.46 -18.43
N ASP A 649 23.59 -8.90 -17.96
CA ASP A 649 24.81 -8.09 -17.79
C ASP A 649 26.03 -9.00 -18.04
N ASP A 650 27.12 -8.42 -18.50
CA ASP A 650 28.40 -9.12 -18.62
C ASP A 650 29.16 -9.21 -17.31
N ARG A 651 28.78 -8.42 -16.31
CA ARG A 651 29.30 -8.52 -14.95
C ARG A 651 28.73 -9.77 -14.29
N GLN A 652 29.59 -10.72 -13.97
CA GLN A 652 29.18 -12.03 -13.47
C GLN A 652 29.03 -12.11 -11.95
N GLN A 653 29.40 -11.06 -11.21
CA GLN A 653 29.29 -11.01 -9.75
C GLN A 653 28.91 -9.64 -9.24
N VAL A 654 28.31 -9.61 -8.04
CA VAL A 654 27.92 -8.41 -7.33
C VAL A 654 28.30 -8.51 -5.86
N GLU A 655 28.60 -7.37 -5.25
CA GLU A 655 28.81 -7.23 -3.81
C GLU A 655 27.60 -6.58 -3.17
N LEU A 656 27.07 -7.22 -2.12
CA LEU A 656 25.86 -6.84 -1.41
C LEU A 656 26.22 -6.46 0.03
N PRO A 657 26.20 -5.18 0.41
CA PRO A 657 26.32 -4.79 1.81
C PRO A 657 25.17 -5.34 2.65
N VAL A 658 25.50 -5.88 3.82
CA VAL A 658 24.53 -6.43 4.79
C VAL A 658 24.77 -5.77 6.16
N PRO A 659 24.48 -4.46 6.28
CA PRO A 659 24.92 -3.66 7.44
C PRO A 659 24.14 -3.98 8.73
N TRP A 660 22.96 -4.58 8.65
CA TRP A 660 22.14 -4.97 9.80
C TRP A 660 22.74 -6.15 10.60
N ILE A 661 23.59 -6.97 10.00
CA ILE A 661 24.30 -8.01 10.73
C ILE A 661 25.37 -7.36 11.63
N PRO A 662 25.34 -7.58 12.96
CA PRO A 662 26.30 -6.95 13.87
C PRO A 662 27.73 -7.40 13.61
N LYS A 663 28.70 -6.50 13.80
CA LYS A 663 30.13 -6.85 13.87
C LYS A 663 30.40 -7.52 15.22
N THR A 664 30.21 -8.83 15.31
CA THR A 664 30.59 -9.59 16.50
C THR A 664 31.75 -10.53 16.15
N ASN A 665 32.78 -10.57 16.99
CA ASN A 665 33.90 -11.49 16.82
C ASN A 665 33.55 -12.92 17.24
N ASP A 666 32.40 -13.11 17.87
CA ASP A 666 32.03 -14.37 18.54
C ASP A 666 31.10 -15.28 17.72
N ARG A 667 30.53 -14.78 16.63
CA ARG A 667 29.65 -15.56 15.76
C ARG A 667 30.06 -15.42 14.30
N GLN A 668 30.34 -16.56 13.66
CA GLN A 668 30.62 -16.62 12.24
C GLN A 668 29.30 -16.74 11.46
N VAL A 669 29.07 -15.83 10.53
CA VAL A 669 27.90 -15.90 9.65
C VAL A 669 28.17 -16.88 8.52
N HIS A 670 27.21 -17.78 8.30
CA HIS A 670 27.19 -18.71 7.18
C HIS A 670 26.15 -18.28 6.16
N ALA A 671 26.52 -18.26 4.88
CA ALA A 671 25.64 -17.98 3.76
C ALA A 671 25.38 -19.28 2.99
N GLU A 672 24.11 -19.66 2.87
CA GLU A 672 23.69 -20.90 2.21
C GLU A 672 22.67 -20.58 1.12
N VAL A 673 22.86 -21.10 -0.09
CA VAL A 673 21.84 -21.07 -1.15
C VAL A 673 20.77 -22.09 -0.81
N VAL A 674 19.56 -21.62 -0.50
CA VAL A 674 18.43 -22.47 -0.12
C VAL A 674 17.44 -22.70 -1.27
N TYR A 675 17.54 -21.93 -2.36
CA TYR A 675 16.76 -22.14 -3.57
C TYR A 675 17.42 -21.45 -4.79
N PRO A 676 17.46 -22.08 -5.98
CA PRO A 676 17.28 -23.52 -6.19
C PRO A 676 18.57 -24.29 -5.82
N ALA A 677 18.45 -25.54 -5.35
CA ALA A 677 19.60 -26.37 -4.97
C ALA A 677 20.51 -26.65 -6.17
N SER A 678 19.97 -26.73 -7.39
CA SER A 678 20.75 -26.91 -8.62
C SER A 678 21.73 -25.76 -8.91
N ALA A 679 21.47 -24.57 -8.38
CA ALA A 679 22.34 -23.40 -8.57
C ALA A 679 23.70 -23.56 -7.87
N THR A 680 23.84 -24.44 -6.88
CA THR A 680 25.09 -24.62 -6.10
C THR A 680 26.30 -25.04 -6.94
N THR A 681 26.09 -25.52 -8.16
CA THR A 681 27.19 -25.93 -9.07
C THR A 681 27.74 -24.79 -9.94
N GLU A 682 26.96 -23.74 -10.16
CA GLU A 682 27.31 -22.59 -11.03
C GLU A 682 27.29 -21.26 -10.28
N THR A 683 26.91 -21.29 -9.01
CA THR A 683 26.80 -20.10 -8.14
C THR A 683 27.94 -20.09 -7.14
N ASP A 684 28.60 -18.95 -6.98
CA ASP A 684 29.58 -18.72 -5.93
C ASP A 684 29.06 -17.66 -4.97
N VAL A 685 28.88 -18.07 -3.70
CA VAL A 685 28.41 -17.19 -2.62
C VAL A 685 29.46 -17.16 -1.53
N ARG A 686 29.95 -15.96 -1.20
CA ARG A 686 30.99 -15.76 -0.19
C ARG A 686 30.58 -14.65 0.77
N TRP A 687 30.68 -14.95 2.06
CA TRP A 687 30.50 -13.95 3.12
C TRP A 687 31.85 -13.42 3.58
N ASN A 688 31.95 -12.10 3.69
CA ASN A 688 33.09 -11.40 4.30
C ASN A 688 32.64 -10.77 5.62
N GLN A 689 33.13 -11.34 6.74
CA GLN A 689 32.77 -10.92 8.10
C GLN A 689 33.23 -9.50 8.41
N ASP A 690 34.42 -9.09 7.93
CA ASP A 690 35.02 -7.77 8.27
C ASP A 690 34.27 -6.64 7.59
N SER A 691 33.97 -6.78 6.30
CA SER A 691 33.22 -5.80 5.52
C SER A 691 31.70 -5.94 5.64
N ARG A 692 31.19 -7.04 6.18
CA ARG A 692 29.76 -7.43 6.19
C ARG A 692 29.17 -7.40 4.78
N THR A 693 29.86 -8.02 3.86
CA THR A 693 29.49 -8.03 2.45
C THR A 693 29.30 -9.46 1.98
N LEU A 694 28.20 -9.68 1.26
CA LEU A 694 27.92 -10.92 0.57
C LEU A 694 28.31 -10.74 -0.91
N THR A 695 29.30 -11.51 -1.39
CA THR A 695 29.64 -11.56 -2.81
C THR A 695 28.88 -12.70 -3.45
N VAL A 696 28.16 -12.41 -4.53
CA VAL A 696 27.32 -13.39 -5.25
C VAL A 696 27.69 -13.38 -6.72
N ALA A 697 28.05 -14.53 -7.25
CA ALA A 697 28.25 -14.74 -8.69
C ALA A 697 27.15 -15.66 -9.22
N LEU A 698 26.47 -15.23 -10.28
CA LEU A 698 25.34 -15.94 -10.91
C LEU A 698 25.47 -15.90 -12.43
N PRO A 699 25.05 -16.98 -13.14
CA PRO A 699 24.80 -16.92 -14.58
C PRO A 699 23.72 -15.88 -14.92
N LYS A 700 23.71 -15.43 -16.18
CA LYS A 700 22.61 -14.60 -16.69
C LYS A 700 21.28 -15.34 -16.59
N TRP A 701 20.20 -14.59 -16.35
CA TRP A 701 18.83 -15.08 -16.21
C TRP A 701 18.68 -16.14 -15.11
N SER A 702 19.35 -15.91 -14.00
CA SER A 702 19.21 -16.76 -12.81
C SER A 702 18.88 -15.94 -11.56
N ALA A 703 18.31 -16.61 -10.58
CA ALA A 703 18.01 -16.04 -9.28
C ALA A 703 18.28 -17.06 -8.19
N VAL A 704 18.74 -16.58 -7.03
CA VAL A 704 18.98 -17.43 -5.86
C VAL A 704 18.46 -16.78 -4.59
N LEU A 705 17.89 -17.61 -3.73
CA LEU A 705 17.57 -17.26 -2.35
C LEU A 705 18.69 -17.79 -1.44
N ILE A 706 19.27 -16.87 -0.67
CA ILE A 706 20.36 -17.13 0.26
C ILE A 706 19.85 -16.93 1.68
N LYS A 707 20.10 -17.90 2.55
CA LYS A 707 19.84 -17.81 3.99
C LYS A 707 21.15 -17.47 4.71
N LEU A 708 21.10 -16.46 5.58
CA LEU A 708 22.20 -16.06 6.45
C LEU A 708 21.92 -16.57 7.88
N THR A 709 22.83 -17.37 8.43
CA THR A 709 22.73 -17.87 9.81
C THR A 709 23.96 -17.45 10.61
N SER A 710 23.80 -17.14 11.90
CA SER A 710 24.88 -16.66 12.78
C SER A 710 25.06 -17.53 14.04
#